data_5091ba2b157c040c0e781d74662107da
#
_entry.id   5091ba2b157c040c0e781d74662107da
#
_cell.length_a   1.000
_cell.length_b   1.000
_cell.length_c   1.000
_cell.angle_alpha   90.00
_cell.angle_beta   90.00
_cell.angle_gamma   90.00
#
_symmetry.space_group_name_H-M   'P 1'
#
loop_
_entity.id
_entity.type
_entity.pdbx_description
1 polymer ?
#
loop_
_entity_poly.entity_id
_entity_poly.type
_entity_poly.pdbx_seq_one_letter_code
_entity_poly.pdbx_strand_id
1 'polypeptide(L)'
;MGKSVVICEKPSQAKAIRAAVGTRYGEVLPARGHILTLKEPEEVRADWKDWSATLLWPGKFYDKVPVPDARKFLNDIRAAAADADTIIIATDCDREGQLIGGEIIDYIGFRGVVKRAIFNAEDPKTLQESFANLHPNEKFRGLYMAGQAREQADQTTNLSLTRTATVTLKPPGQKGAIGIGRVKTPVLGIICKREKEIVDFKPRDLYEVDAEVRVAAGPLTLTCARLPASVVKEEEPEPDPTEEELEADEEALEAADPLRGRILKREYADGLAQAAKGVSGPVSVKSEKKRQGPPRLFDLTALQSAASARFGWSGEKTLSTAQSLYATYTVITYPRGEAQYLPENNIADVPKMVGALTGLAPFRPHRGLLAKPEIRRGKTGHFSDKALEGMSHYAIIPNANTAETFGDVIPRLPADEARLFDLIVRQYLAALAPDFEYRQTTVEMIVPWKGHDWAFRASGRVPLVLGWKEITGSAALKPGEEEPLFPEIRSGETGRITDTTVRTLTTKPPARYTEGALIKVMKEAWRLVEDPEKRARLKEAKGIGTPATRGDVVKGLLTQGQIITKGKTLQPSEGGMALYDILLEIAPNVVDPARTAQWEMAFDFVEKGRMTAEEAVGRILKETEVEIARIASASGKQVAIGKGTKPTEKMVAAARTVAERKGIKLPPGVTTDSAKCRAFLDEHLGPRPAGEGGERAGSSPSEKQLAFARSVAERAGVPLPEAVQASGRDLSAWIDATLKKAPPRPPSEKQLAFAQKLAEEAGADLPDAVRSDATACSAFIDKHMGKSGGAKAGGPKRSGTPRR
;
A
#
# COMPACT_ATOMS: atom_id res chain seq x y z
N MET A 1 -36.54 -3.72 -31.00
CA MET A 1 -35.49 -3.01 -30.23
C MET A 1 -34.19 -3.22 -31.01
N GLY A 2 -33.41 -2.16 -31.23
CA GLY A 2 -32.11 -2.27 -31.87
C GLY A 2 -31.17 -3.20 -31.09
N LYS A 3 -30.17 -3.74 -31.76
CA LYS A 3 -29.17 -4.65 -31.16
C LYS A 3 -28.27 -3.86 -30.21
N SER A 4 -28.13 -4.30 -28.95
CA SER A 4 -27.32 -3.64 -27.98
C SER A 4 -26.24 -4.56 -27.37
N VAL A 5 -25.16 -3.94 -26.89
CA VAL A 5 -24.01 -4.60 -26.24
C VAL A 5 -23.70 -3.91 -24.91
N VAL A 6 -23.40 -4.69 -23.87
CA VAL A 6 -23.02 -4.19 -22.55
C VAL A 6 -21.54 -4.41 -22.35
N ILE A 7 -20.78 -3.34 -22.08
CA ILE A 7 -19.36 -3.39 -21.72
C ILE A 7 -19.24 -3.20 -20.21
N CYS A 8 -18.66 -4.18 -19.52
CA CYS A 8 -18.36 -4.08 -18.09
C CYS A 8 -16.85 -4.24 -17.82
N GLU A 9 -16.40 -3.93 -16.61
CA GLU A 9 -14.98 -3.82 -16.32
C GLU A 9 -14.27 -5.19 -16.18
N LYS A 10 -14.95 -6.17 -15.58
CA LYS A 10 -14.34 -7.45 -15.20
C LYS A 10 -15.26 -8.64 -15.40
N PRO A 11 -14.71 -9.88 -15.58
CA PRO A 11 -15.51 -11.07 -15.81
C PRO A 11 -16.51 -11.40 -14.69
N SER A 12 -16.18 -11.12 -13.42
CA SER A 12 -17.10 -11.30 -12.29
C SER A 12 -18.32 -10.40 -12.41
N GLN A 13 -18.12 -9.15 -12.78
CA GLN A 13 -19.19 -8.17 -13.02
C GLN A 13 -20.08 -8.60 -14.20
N ALA A 14 -19.48 -9.11 -15.29
CA ALA A 14 -20.24 -9.68 -16.40
C ALA A 14 -21.14 -10.84 -15.94
N LYS A 15 -20.66 -11.71 -15.07
CA LYS A 15 -21.45 -12.81 -14.50
C LYS A 15 -22.60 -12.29 -13.65
N ALA A 16 -22.35 -11.29 -12.79
CA ALA A 16 -23.37 -10.68 -11.94
C ALA A 16 -24.45 -9.98 -12.78
N ILE A 17 -24.07 -9.21 -13.79
CA ILE A 17 -25.00 -8.53 -14.71
C ILE A 17 -25.86 -9.54 -15.47
N ARG A 18 -25.25 -10.59 -16.06
CA ARG A 18 -26.00 -11.65 -16.74
C ARG A 18 -27.00 -12.36 -15.83
N ALA A 19 -26.62 -12.61 -14.58
CA ALA A 19 -27.49 -13.22 -13.58
C ALA A 19 -28.68 -12.32 -13.22
N ALA A 20 -28.46 -10.99 -13.15
CA ALA A 20 -29.47 -10.02 -12.75
C ALA A 20 -30.46 -9.66 -13.87
N VAL A 21 -29.96 -9.44 -15.09
CA VAL A 21 -30.76 -8.88 -16.19
C VAL A 21 -30.88 -9.81 -17.44
N GLY A 22 -30.18 -10.94 -17.44
CA GLY A 22 -30.15 -11.89 -18.56
C GLY A 22 -29.59 -11.24 -19.83
N THR A 23 -30.24 -11.55 -20.97
CA THR A 23 -29.89 -10.99 -22.30
C THR A 23 -30.76 -9.80 -22.70
N ARG A 24 -31.61 -9.31 -21.80
CA ARG A 24 -32.59 -8.25 -22.10
C ARG A 24 -31.94 -6.98 -22.67
N TYR A 25 -30.73 -6.67 -22.25
CA TYR A 25 -29.98 -5.47 -22.65
C TYR A 25 -28.82 -5.77 -23.61
N GLY A 26 -28.84 -6.97 -24.23
CA GLY A 26 -27.80 -7.42 -25.16
C GLY A 26 -26.75 -8.31 -24.58
N GLU A 27 -25.71 -8.58 -25.38
CA GLU A 27 -24.56 -9.36 -24.94
C GLU A 27 -23.70 -8.59 -23.93
N VAL A 28 -23.30 -9.24 -22.81
CA VAL A 28 -22.49 -8.63 -21.77
C VAL A 28 -21.04 -9.08 -21.92
N LEU A 29 -20.14 -8.16 -22.23
CA LEU A 29 -18.73 -8.42 -22.49
C LEU A 29 -17.82 -7.70 -21.48
N PRO A 30 -16.88 -8.40 -20.83
CA PRO A 30 -15.94 -7.79 -19.90
C PRO A 30 -14.72 -7.19 -20.60
N ALA A 31 -14.25 -6.05 -20.12
CA ALA A 31 -12.98 -5.44 -20.54
C ALA A 31 -11.74 -6.09 -19.89
N ARG A 32 -11.85 -6.63 -18.67
CA ARG A 32 -10.73 -7.10 -17.84
C ARG A 32 -9.84 -5.95 -17.32
N GLY A 33 -10.45 -4.83 -16.93
CA GLY A 33 -9.76 -3.59 -16.58
C GLY A 33 -9.34 -2.80 -17.83
N HIS A 34 -8.25 -2.06 -17.76
CA HIS A 34 -7.73 -1.37 -18.96
C HIS A 34 -7.26 -2.36 -20.02
N ILE A 35 -7.92 -2.38 -21.17
CA ILE A 35 -7.52 -3.16 -22.35
C ILE A 35 -6.75 -2.31 -23.37
N LEU A 36 -6.67 -1.02 -23.11
CA LEU A 36 -5.86 -0.03 -23.82
C LEU A 36 -4.85 0.59 -22.86
N THR A 37 -3.70 1.01 -23.39
CA THR A 37 -2.66 1.74 -22.67
C THR A 37 -2.11 2.83 -23.57
N LEU A 38 -1.51 3.86 -23.01
CA LEU A 38 -0.81 4.87 -23.80
C LEU A 38 0.42 4.26 -24.46
N LYS A 39 0.76 4.74 -25.66
CA LYS A 39 2.04 4.41 -26.32
C LYS A 39 3.20 4.76 -25.42
N GLU A 40 4.27 3.96 -25.47
CA GLU A 40 5.53 4.34 -24.86
C GLU A 40 6.16 5.54 -25.59
N PRO A 41 6.95 6.39 -24.90
CA PRO A 41 7.57 7.56 -25.52
C PRO A 41 8.38 7.23 -26.80
N GLU A 42 9.14 6.16 -26.79
CA GLU A 42 9.92 5.69 -27.94
C GLU A 42 9.10 5.17 -29.11
N GLU A 43 7.85 4.79 -28.90
CA GLU A 43 6.90 4.45 -29.99
C GLU A 43 6.32 5.70 -30.66
N VAL A 44 6.42 6.86 -30.00
CA VAL A 44 5.98 8.15 -30.56
C VAL A 44 7.15 8.89 -31.22
N ARG A 45 8.31 8.89 -30.55
CA ARG A 45 9.56 9.51 -31.07
C ARG A 45 10.73 8.59 -30.79
N ALA A 46 11.40 8.14 -31.84
CA ALA A 46 12.50 7.17 -31.76
C ALA A 46 13.71 7.70 -30.96
N ASP A 47 13.96 9.03 -30.97
CA ASP A 47 15.02 9.69 -30.20
C ASP A 47 14.80 9.63 -28.70
N TRP A 48 13.57 9.42 -28.22
CA TRP A 48 13.26 9.25 -26.81
C TRP A 48 13.67 7.87 -26.24
N LYS A 49 14.19 6.98 -27.07
CA LYS A 49 14.82 5.75 -26.62
C LYS A 49 16.08 6.03 -25.78
N ASP A 50 16.81 7.09 -26.14
CA ASP A 50 17.96 7.56 -25.37
C ASP A 50 17.49 8.51 -24.27
N TRP A 51 17.71 8.12 -23.03
CA TRP A 51 17.21 8.86 -21.88
C TRP A 51 17.99 10.16 -21.71
N SER A 52 17.26 11.24 -21.57
CA SER A 52 17.76 12.61 -21.34
C SER A 52 16.87 13.37 -20.39
N ALA A 53 17.36 14.50 -19.87
CA ALA A 53 16.58 15.43 -19.04
C ALA A 53 15.66 16.27 -19.94
N THR A 54 14.55 15.69 -20.38
CA THR A 54 13.60 16.33 -21.28
C THR A 54 12.16 16.00 -20.92
N LEU A 55 11.23 16.89 -21.28
CA LEU A 55 9.81 16.63 -21.17
C LEU A 55 9.39 15.66 -22.29
N LEU A 56 8.84 14.52 -21.93
CA LEU A 56 8.36 13.50 -22.85
C LEU A 56 6.92 13.81 -23.30
N TRP A 57 6.72 14.94 -23.96
CA TRP A 57 5.41 15.39 -24.42
C TRP A 57 5.39 15.54 -25.96
N PRO A 58 4.53 14.79 -26.68
CA PRO A 58 4.51 14.83 -28.13
C PRO A 58 3.78 16.05 -28.74
N GLY A 59 3.42 17.03 -27.95
CA GLY A 59 2.65 18.21 -28.38
C GLY A 59 1.12 17.98 -28.41
N LYS A 60 0.67 16.75 -28.19
CA LYS A 60 -0.73 16.33 -28.07
C LYS A 60 -0.82 15.13 -27.12
N PHE A 61 -2.02 14.70 -26.81
CA PHE A 61 -2.23 13.47 -26.03
C PHE A 61 -1.62 12.25 -26.72
N TYR A 62 -1.01 11.38 -25.93
CA TYR A 62 -0.51 10.08 -26.41
C TYR A 62 -1.67 9.25 -26.97
N ASP A 63 -1.45 8.61 -28.10
CA ASP A 63 -2.39 7.66 -28.65
C ASP A 63 -2.47 6.39 -27.77
N LYS A 64 -3.61 5.72 -27.82
CA LYS A 64 -3.82 4.43 -27.16
C LYS A 64 -3.45 3.26 -28.04
N VAL A 65 -2.93 2.19 -27.42
CA VAL A 65 -2.65 0.90 -28.05
C VAL A 65 -3.22 -0.24 -27.22
N PRO A 66 -3.61 -1.37 -27.84
CA PRO A 66 -4.12 -2.53 -27.11
C PRO A 66 -3.04 -3.17 -26.24
N VAL A 67 -3.39 -3.44 -24.99
CA VAL A 67 -2.57 -4.30 -24.11
C VAL A 67 -2.50 -5.69 -24.73
N PRO A 68 -1.30 -6.28 -24.94
CA PRO A 68 -1.15 -7.56 -25.66
C PRO A 68 -2.04 -8.67 -25.14
N ASP A 69 -2.08 -8.89 -23.83
CA ASP A 69 -2.86 -9.95 -23.17
C ASP A 69 -4.39 -9.69 -23.16
N ALA A 70 -4.81 -8.46 -23.46
CA ALA A 70 -6.22 -8.06 -23.49
C ALA A 70 -6.81 -7.97 -24.91
N ARG A 71 -6.00 -8.19 -25.97
CA ARG A 71 -6.45 -8.09 -27.38
C ARG A 71 -7.69 -8.93 -27.70
N LYS A 72 -7.82 -10.11 -27.10
CA LYS A 72 -8.99 -10.96 -27.29
C LYS A 72 -10.27 -10.25 -26.85
N PHE A 73 -10.27 -9.68 -25.65
CA PHE A 73 -11.44 -8.96 -25.12
C PHE A 73 -11.82 -7.76 -25.98
N LEU A 74 -10.83 -6.99 -26.46
CA LEU A 74 -11.06 -5.89 -27.38
C LEU A 74 -11.66 -6.36 -28.71
N ASN A 75 -11.18 -7.47 -29.27
CA ASN A 75 -11.71 -8.03 -30.51
C ASN A 75 -13.14 -8.55 -30.34
N ASP A 76 -13.43 -9.21 -29.24
CA ASP A 76 -14.78 -9.70 -28.91
C ASP A 76 -15.77 -8.52 -28.81
N ILE A 77 -15.36 -7.43 -28.10
CA ILE A 77 -16.17 -6.20 -27.99
C ILE A 77 -16.36 -5.55 -29.36
N ARG A 78 -15.30 -5.41 -30.16
CA ARG A 78 -15.35 -4.81 -31.50
C ARG A 78 -16.28 -5.59 -32.43
N ALA A 79 -16.20 -6.91 -32.40
CA ALA A 79 -17.07 -7.77 -33.22
C ALA A 79 -18.55 -7.64 -32.84
N ALA A 80 -18.85 -7.63 -31.55
CA ALA A 80 -20.22 -7.44 -31.08
C ALA A 80 -20.76 -6.02 -31.35
N ALA A 81 -19.90 -5.00 -31.26
CA ALA A 81 -20.26 -3.60 -31.52
C ALA A 81 -20.49 -3.29 -32.99
N ALA A 82 -19.94 -4.09 -33.92
CA ALA A 82 -20.09 -3.84 -35.36
C ALA A 82 -21.54 -3.83 -35.85
N ASP A 83 -22.38 -4.65 -35.24
CA ASP A 83 -23.80 -4.77 -35.58
C ASP A 83 -24.73 -4.15 -34.52
N ALA A 84 -24.18 -3.41 -33.55
CA ALA A 84 -24.95 -2.85 -32.46
C ALA A 84 -25.41 -1.41 -32.77
N ASP A 85 -26.66 -1.08 -32.42
CA ASP A 85 -27.15 0.30 -32.44
C ASP A 85 -26.83 1.05 -31.14
N THR A 86 -26.68 0.30 -30.06
CA THR A 86 -26.47 0.85 -28.71
C THR A 86 -25.35 0.11 -27.96
N ILE A 87 -24.45 0.86 -27.33
CA ILE A 87 -23.55 0.33 -26.32
C ILE A 87 -23.96 0.85 -24.95
N ILE A 88 -23.99 -0.06 -23.97
CA ILE A 88 -24.23 0.27 -22.56
C ILE A 88 -22.90 0.09 -21.80
N ILE A 89 -22.34 1.18 -21.31
CA ILE A 89 -21.19 1.15 -20.40
C ILE A 89 -21.70 0.78 -19.00
N ALA A 90 -21.24 -0.33 -18.47
CA ALA A 90 -21.56 -0.88 -17.14
C ALA A 90 -20.31 -1.22 -16.35
N THR A 91 -19.27 -0.39 -16.47
CA THR A 91 -18.05 -0.38 -15.66
C THR A 91 -18.30 0.29 -14.32
N ASP A 92 -17.32 0.27 -13.38
CA ASP A 92 -17.45 0.93 -12.09
C ASP A 92 -17.83 2.42 -12.25
N CYS A 93 -18.55 3.00 -11.30
CA CYS A 93 -19.13 4.34 -11.44
C CYS A 93 -18.21 5.48 -11.02
N ASP A 94 -16.89 5.26 -11.09
CA ASP A 94 -15.86 6.23 -10.83
C ASP A 94 -15.20 6.74 -12.13
N ARG A 95 -14.21 7.63 -11.97
CA ARG A 95 -13.45 8.22 -13.08
C ARG A 95 -12.70 7.16 -13.88
N GLU A 96 -12.16 6.14 -13.21
CA GLU A 96 -11.42 5.05 -13.84
C GLU A 96 -12.33 4.17 -14.70
N GLY A 97 -13.48 3.74 -14.13
CA GLY A 97 -14.46 2.94 -14.88
C GLY A 97 -15.06 3.68 -16.07
N GLN A 98 -15.30 5.01 -15.93
CA GLN A 98 -15.74 5.83 -17.05
C GLN A 98 -14.66 5.95 -18.13
N LEU A 99 -13.37 6.04 -17.73
CA LEU A 99 -12.25 6.05 -18.68
C LEU A 99 -12.18 4.74 -19.44
N ILE A 100 -12.22 3.58 -18.77
CA ILE A 100 -12.19 2.26 -19.40
C ILE A 100 -13.30 2.13 -20.46
N GLY A 101 -14.53 2.47 -20.12
CA GLY A 101 -15.65 2.37 -21.06
C GLY A 101 -15.53 3.32 -22.25
N GLY A 102 -15.18 4.59 -21.97
CA GLY A 102 -15.07 5.64 -22.98
C GLY A 102 -13.94 5.40 -23.98
N GLU A 103 -12.75 5.01 -23.49
CA GLU A 103 -11.61 4.75 -24.37
C GLU A 103 -11.81 3.56 -25.31
N ILE A 104 -12.57 2.55 -24.90
CA ILE A 104 -12.93 1.43 -25.76
C ILE A 104 -13.83 1.92 -26.89
N ILE A 105 -14.85 2.73 -26.59
CA ILE A 105 -15.76 3.29 -27.58
C ILE A 105 -15.03 4.15 -28.59
N ASP A 106 -14.14 5.04 -28.13
CA ASP A 106 -13.33 5.90 -28.99
C ASP A 106 -12.39 5.07 -29.88
N TYR A 107 -11.74 4.06 -29.30
CA TYR A 107 -10.77 3.21 -30.02
C TYR A 107 -11.40 2.34 -31.11
N ILE A 108 -12.61 1.79 -30.86
CA ILE A 108 -13.33 1.02 -31.87
C ILE A 108 -14.09 1.90 -32.88
N GLY A 109 -14.15 3.22 -32.62
CA GLY A 109 -14.83 4.19 -33.49
C GLY A 109 -16.36 4.04 -33.54
N PHE A 110 -17.00 3.60 -32.45
CA PHE A 110 -18.45 3.40 -32.40
C PHE A 110 -19.21 4.73 -32.54
N ARG A 111 -20.25 4.74 -33.39
CA ARG A 111 -21.03 5.95 -33.71
C ARG A 111 -22.51 5.85 -33.33
N GLY A 112 -22.93 4.72 -32.75
CA GLY A 112 -24.27 4.52 -32.28
C GLY A 112 -24.56 5.21 -30.95
N VAL A 113 -25.69 4.87 -30.35
CA VAL A 113 -26.13 5.42 -29.07
C VAL A 113 -25.30 4.82 -27.93
N VAL A 114 -24.74 5.68 -27.04
CA VAL A 114 -24.04 5.21 -25.86
C VAL A 114 -24.81 5.55 -24.60
N LYS A 115 -25.08 4.54 -23.77
CA LYS A 115 -25.75 4.69 -22.49
C LYS A 115 -24.86 4.25 -21.34
N ARG A 116 -25.15 4.72 -20.14
CA ARG A 116 -24.40 4.43 -18.90
C ARG A 116 -25.32 3.80 -17.86
N ALA A 117 -24.95 2.64 -17.35
CA ALA A 117 -25.51 2.05 -16.14
C ALA A 117 -24.71 2.51 -14.93
N ILE A 118 -25.37 2.98 -13.88
CA ILE A 118 -24.75 3.45 -12.64
C ILE A 118 -25.20 2.57 -11.49
N PHE A 119 -24.23 1.88 -10.85
CA PHE A 119 -24.49 1.04 -9.69
C PHE A 119 -23.27 1.04 -8.75
N ASN A 120 -23.53 1.00 -7.47
CA ASN A 120 -22.51 0.95 -6.40
C ASN A 120 -22.39 -0.43 -5.74
N ALA A 121 -23.22 -1.39 -6.16
CA ALA A 121 -23.20 -2.77 -5.72
C ALA A 121 -23.61 -3.72 -6.86
N GLU A 122 -23.09 -4.95 -6.84
CA GLU A 122 -23.33 -5.97 -7.86
C GLU A 122 -24.44 -6.97 -7.44
N ASP A 123 -25.28 -6.62 -6.46
CA ASP A 123 -26.44 -7.44 -6.13
C ASP A 123 -27.53 -7.35 -7.20
N PRO A 124 -28.37 -8.40 -7.37
CA PRO A 124 -29.35 -8.46 -8.47
C PRO A 124 -30.33 -7.30 -8.48
N LYS A 125 -30.77 -6.81 -7.33
CA LYS A 125 -31.74 -5.72 -7.21
C LYS A 125 -31.15 -4.41 -7.69
N THR A 126 -29.97 -4.04 -7.18
CA THR A 126 -29.26 -2.82 -7.59
C THR A 126 -28.94 -2.82 -9.08
N LEU A 127 -28.51 -3.96 -9.64
CA LEU A 127 -28.26 -4.09 -11.08
C LEU A 127 -29.54 -3.95 -11.91
N GLN A 128 -30.65 -4.59 -11.50
CA GLN A 128 -31.93 -4.47 -12.19
C GLN A 128 -32.43 -3.02 -12.21
N GLU A 129 -32.35 -2.32 -11.08
CA GLU A 129 -32.76 -0.91 -10.99
C GLU A 129 -31.87 -0.02 -11.85
N SER A 130 -30.55 -0.24 -11.86
CA SER A 130 -29.59 0.51 -12.69
C SER A 130 -29.86 0.33 -14.18
N PHE A 131 -30.09 -0.90 -14.61
CA PHE A 131 -30.37 -1.19 -16.02
C PHE A 131 -31.78 -0.75 -16.46
N ALA A 132 -32.71 -0.62 -15.54
CA ALA A 132 -34.03 -0.02 -15.82
C ALA A 132 -33.91 1.52 -15.99
N ASN A 133 -32.85 2.15 -15.38
CA ASN A 133 -32.68 3.60 -15.35
C ASN A 133 -31.36 4.03 -16.04
N LEU A 134 -31.14 3.60 -17.28
CA LEU A 134 -29.94 3.95 -18.05
C LEU A 134 -29.86 5.45 -18.34
N HIS A 135 -28.68 6.04 -18.16
CA HIS A 135 -28.42 7.43 -18.45
C HIS A 135 -27.77 7.63 -19.84
N PRO A 136 -27.98 8.77 -20.51
CA PRO A 136 -27.16 9.17 -21.66
C PRO A 136 -25.68 9.32 -21.22
N ASN A 137 -24.73 8.74 -21.99
CA ASN A 137 -23.31 8.77 -21.61
C ASN A 137 -22.69 10.17 -21.67
N GLU A 138 -23.29 11.09 -22.42
CA GLU A 138 -22.88 12.49 -22.55
C GLU A 138 -22.83 13.20 -21.18
N LYS A 139 -23.69 12.81 -20.24
CA LYS A 139 -23.68 13.33 -18.86
C LYS A 139 -22.35 13.05 -18.11
N PHE A 140 -21.61 12.04 -18.55
CA PHE A 140 -20.36 11.59 -17.93
C PHE A 140 -19.10 11.97 -18.74
N ARG A 141 -19.29 12.84 -19.77
CA ARG A 141 -18.18 13.31 -20.61
C ARG A 141 -17.10 14.03 -19.78
N GLY A 142 -17.50 14.87 -18.84
CA GLY A 142 -16.54 15.55 -17.94
C GLY A 142 -15.69 14.58 -17.13
N LEU A 143 -16.33 13.53 -16.59
CA LEU A 143 -15.62 12.47 -15.85
C LEU A 143 -14.62 11.70 -16.75
N TYR A 144 -15.00 11.41 -18.00
CA TYR A 144 -14.12 10.81 -19.00
C TYR A 144 -12.91 11.69 -19.31
N MET A 145 -13.14 12.98 -19.61
CA MET A 145 -12.08 13.94 -19.92
C MET A 145 -11.11 14.15 -18.75
N ALA A 146 -11.62 14.17 -17.52
CA ALA A 146 -10.80 14.24 -16.31
C ALA A 146 -9.94 12.96 -16.13
N GLY A 147 -10.49 11.79 -16.48
CA GLY A 147 -9.76 10.52 -16.50
C GLY A 147 -8.60 10.54 -17.50
N GLN A 148 -8.87 10.99 -18.74
CA GLN A 148 -7.85 11.15 -19.77
C GLN A 148 -6.77 12.15 -19.34
N ALA A 149 -7.15 13.32 -18.84
CA ALA A 149 -6.19 14.33 -18.37
C ALA A 149 -5.24 13.76 -17.31
N ARG A 150 -5.79 13.01 -16.36
CA ARG A 150 -5.00 12.36 -15.30
C ARG A 150 -4.00 11.36 -15.86
N GLU A 151 -4.45 10.44 -16.74
CA GLU A 151 -3.59 9.42 -17.31
C GLU A 151 -2.44 10.02 -18.15
N GLN A 152 -2.75 11.02 -18.99
CA GLN A 152 -1.77 11.74 -19.81
C GLN A 152 -0.73 12.50 -18.97
N ALA A 153 -1.20 13.19 -17.94
CA ALA A 153 -0.34 13.93 -17.01
C ALA A 153 0.56 12.98 -16.19
N ASP A 154 -0.01 11.89 -15.65
CA ASP A 154 0.73 10.91 -14.85
C ASP A 154 1.82 10.24 -15.69
N GLN A 155 1.54 9.76 -16.92
CA GLN A 155 2.54 9.14 -17.77
C GLN A 155 3.65 10.13 -18.11
N THR A 156 3.31 11.30 -18.65
CA THR A 156 4.29 12.29 -19.11
C THR A 156 5.19 12.75 -17.97
N THR A 157 4.61 13.14 -16.83
CA THR A 157 5.37 13.64 -15.69
C THR A 157 6.24 12.55 -15.07
N ASN A 158 5.65 11.37 -14.77
CA ASN A 158 6.37 10.31 -14.08
C ASN A 158 7.56 9.79 -14.91
N LEU A 159 7.38 9.60 -16.21
CA LEU A 159 8.46 9.14 -17.09
C LEU A 159 9.53 10.22 -17.28
N SER A 160 9.13 11.49 -17.50
CA SER A 160 10.09 12.59 -17.67
C SER A 160 10.96 12.81 -16.44
N LEU A 161 10.35 12.88 -15.26
CA LEU A 161 11.07 13.06 -13.99
C LEU A 161 11.93 11.83 -13.64
N THR A 162 11.44 10.61 -13.90
CA THR A 162 12.20 9.38 -13.69
C THR A 162 13.43 9.33 -14.58
N ARG A 163 13.30 9.65 -15.88
CA ARG A 163 14.44 9.67 -16.80
C ARG A 163 15.42 10.77 -16.42
N THR A 164 14.93 11.98 -16.14
CA THR A 164 15.76 13.11 -15.69
C THR A 164 16.55 12.75 -14.42
N ALA A 165 15.89 12.28 -13.36
CA ALA A 165 16.55 11.90 -12.12
C ALA A 165 17.57 10.77 -12.35
N THR A 166 17.24 9.82 -13.23
CA THR A 166 18.14 8.70 -13.53
C THR A 166 19.41 9.14 -14.24
N VAL A 167 19.32 9.99 -15.28
CA VAL A 167 20.50 10.43 -16.02
C VAL A 167 21.34 11.44 -15.24
N THR A 168 20.72 12.21 -14.34
CA THR A 168 21.39 13.27 -13.57
C THR A 168 22.00 12.74 -12.26
N LEU A 169 21.24 11.93 -11.50
CA LEU A 169 21.59 11.61 -10.10
C LEU A 169 22.17 10.20 -9.94
N LYS A 170 22.02 9.31 -10.93
CA LYS A 170 22.48 7.93 -10.81
C LYS A 170 23.99 7.82 -11.04
N PRO A 171 24.76 7.17 -10.12
CA PRO A 171 26.17 6.92 -10.32
C PRO A 171 26.45 6.08 -11.58
N PRO A 172 27.55 6.34 -12.30
CA PRO A 172 27.97 5.52 -13.43
C PRO A 172 28.08 4.03 -13.08
N GLY A 173 27.54 3.17 -13.94
CA GLY A 173 27.59 1.70 -13.77
C GLY A 173 26.54 1.12 -12.80
N GLN A 174 25.74 1.93 -12.16
CA GLN A 174 24.60 1.45 -11.36
C GLN A 174 23.44 1.03 -12.28
N LYS A 175 22.84 -0.14 -12.01
CA LYS A 175 21.65 -0.63 -12.71
C LYS A 175 20.36 -0.09 -12.09
N GLY A 176 19.28 -0.05 -12.90
CA GLY A 176 17.96 0.41 -12.47
C GLY A 176 17.74 1.91 -12.70
N ALA A 177 16.51 2.36 -12.48
CA ALA A 177 16.09 3.74 -12.62
C ALA A 177 15.83 4.37 -11.24
N ILE A 178 16.07 5.68 -11.12
CA ILE A 178 15.62 6.47 -9.96
C ILE A 178 14.17 6.89 -10.24
N GLY A 179 13.23 6.07 -9.78
CA GLY A 179 11.80 6.30 -10.03
C GLY A 179 11.25 7.48 -9.25
N ILE A 180 10.76 8.47 -9.97
CA ILE A 180 10.00 9.61 -9.46
C ILE A 180 8.55 9.44 -9.88
N GLY A 181 7.60 9.72 -8.97
CA GLY A 181 6.18 9.63 -9.29
C GLY A 181 5.31 10.41 -8.32
N ARG A 182 4.16 10.88 -8.82
CA ARG A 182 3.21 11.73 -8.10
C ARG A 182 2.78 11.21 -6.71
N VAL A 183 2.65 9.89 -6.57
CA VAL A 183 2.29 9.25 -5.29
C VAL A 183 3.51 8.67 -4.59
N LYS A 184 4.39 7.99 -5.34
CA LYS A 184 5.55 7.27 -4.80
C LYS A 184 6.52 8.20 -4.08
N THR A 185 6.86 9.34 -4.68
CA THR A 185 7.87 10.25 -4.11
C THR A 185 7.39 10.96 -2.85
N PRO A 186 6.15 11.46 -2.75
CA PRO A 186 5.60 11.93 -1.48
C PRO A 186 5.56 10.85 -0.38
N VAL A 187 5.28 9.59 -0.72
CA VAL A 187 5.32 8.48 0.25
C VAL A 187 6.73 8.24 0.77
N LEU A 188 7.75 8.31 -0.10
CA LEU A 188 9.15 8.33 0.35
C LEU A 188 9.40 9.52 1.30
N GLY A 189 8.90 10.70 0.95
CA GLY A 189 9.00 11.91 1.78
C GLY A 189 8.42 11.72 3.18
N ILE A 190 7.24 11.11 3.29
CA ILE A 190 6.59 10.79 4.58
C ILE A 190 7.50 9.92 5.46
N ILE A 191 8.12 8.88 4.87
CA ILE A 191 9.01 7.96 5.60
C ILE A 191 10.31 8.68 6.02
N CYS A 192 10.91 9.46 5.12
CA CYS A 192 12.14 10.22 5.37
C CYS A 192 11.93 11.30 6.45
N LYS A 193 10.81 12.03 6.39
CA LYS A 193 10.44 13.02 7.40
C LYS A 193 10.33 12.37 8.78
N ARG A 194 9.64 11.21 8.88
CA ARG A 194 9.53 10.44 10.12
C ARG A 194 10.90 9.99 10.64
N GLU A 195 11.82 9.57 9.78
CA GLU A 195 13.16 9.17 10.21
C GLU A 195 13.97 10.37 10.74
N LYS A 196 13.84 11.55 10.10
CA LYS A 196 14.44 12.80 10.63
C LYS A 196 13.85 13.18 11.99
N GLU A 197 12.52 13.13 12.14
CA GLU A 197 11.85 13.36 13.43
C GLU A 197 12.39 12.44 14.55
N ILE A 198 12.75 11.20 14.20
CA ILE A 198 13.33 10.24 15.16
C ILE A 198 14.79 10.56 15.48
N VAL A 199 15.59 10.91 14.47
CA VAL A 199 17.04 11.22 14.63
C VAL A 199 17.23 12.53 15.38
N ASP A 200 16.43 13.54 15.07
CA ASP A 200 16.49 14.87 15.67
C ASP A 200 15.78 14.97 17.03
N PHE A 201 15.10 13.87 17.43
CA PHE A 201 14.33 13.84 18.66
C PHE A 201 15.22 14.01 19.88
N LYS A 202 14.87 14.99 20.70
CA LYS A 202 15.54 15.24 22.01
C LYS A 202 14.61 14.76 23.11
N PRO A 203 14.96 13.70 23.85
CA PRO A 203 14.18 13.26 24.99
C PRO A 203 14.03 14.39 26.02
N ARG A 204 12.83 14.54 26.56
CA ARG A 204 12.52 15.48 27.65
C ARG A 204 11.92 14.71 28.81
N ASP A 205 12.34 15.09 30.02
CA ASP A 205 11.76 14.48 31.21
C ASP A 205 10.45 15.17 31.59
N LEU A 206 9.48 14.33 31.99
CA LEU A 206 8.19 14.69 32.52
C LEU A 206 8.11 14.14 33.94
N TYR A 207 7.42 14.84 34.80
CA TYR A 207 7.27 14.40 36.17
C TYR A 207 5.81 14.16 36.50
N GLU A 208 5.57 13.12 37.28
CA GLU A 208 4.26 12.80 37.84
C GLU A 208 4.45 12.57 39.34
N VAL A 209 3.48 13.03 40.12
CA VAL A 209 3.51 12.85 41.56
C VAL A 209 2.43 11.85 41.94
N ASP A 210 2.83 10.68 42.42
CA ASP A 210 1.93 9.69 42.97
C ASP A 210 1.75 9.96 44.48
N ALA A 211 0.52 9.92 44.92
CA ALA A 211 0.14 10.06 46.34
C ALA A 211 -0.57 8.80 46.83
N GLU A 212 -0.05 8.18 47.87
CA GLU A 212 -0.78 7.14 48.60
C GLU A 212 -1.80 7.80 49.50
N VAL A 213 -3.09 7.58 49.19
CA VAL A 213 -4.21 8.16 49.91
C VAL A 213 -4.89 7.05 50.69
N ARG A 214 -5.05 7.26 52.00
CA ARG A 214 -5.82 6.36 52.86
C ARG A 214 -7.21 6.92 53.04
N VAL A 215 -8.22 6.15 52.67
CA VAL A 215 -9.64 6.38 52.90
C VAL A 215 -10.19 5.31 53.84
N ALA A 216 -11.44 5.43 54.29
CA ALA A 216 -12.07 4.45 55.21
C ALA A 216 -12.06 3.03 54.65
N ALA A 217 -12.25 2.90 53.33
CA ALA A 217 -12.33 1.61 52.63
C ALA A 217 -10.95 0.99 52.31
N GLY A 218 -9.82 1.70 52.53
CA GLY A 218 -8.46 1.20 52.29
C GLY A 218 -7.54 2.21 51.60
N PRO A 219 -6.33 1.77 51.24
CA PRO A 219 -5.39 2.61 50.53
C PRO A 219 -5.71 2.65 49.02
N LEU A 220 -5.41 3.77 48.37
CA LEU A 220 -5.41 3.96 46.91
C LEU A 220 -4.31 4.91 46.50
N THR A 221 -3.85 4.77 45.26
CA THR A 221 -2.85 5.68 44.68
C THR A 221 -3.53 6.66 43.72
N LEU A 222 -3.34 7.95 43.95
CA LEU A 222 -3.75 9.01 43.02
C LEU A 222 -2.53 9.69 42.42
N THR A 223 -2.61 10.06 41.16
CA THR A 223 -1.49 10.68 40.43
C THR A 223 -1.83 12.11 40.02
N CYS A 224 -0.94 13.04 40.27
CA CYS A 224 -0.95 14.37 39.62
C CYS A 224 0.06 14.38 38.46
N ALA A 225 -0.44 14.43 37.25
CA ALA A 225 0.36 14.35 36.03
C ALA A 225 0.34 15.65 35.23
N ARG A 226 -0.49 16.61 35.61
CA ARG A 226 -0.70 17.87 34.87
C ARG A 226 -0.66 19.10 35.80
N LEU A 227 -0.22 20.21 35.23
CA LEU A 227 -0.34 21.52 35.87
C LEU A 227 -1.83 21.92 36.00
N PRO A 228 -2.21 22.65 37.05
CA PRO A 228 -3.52 23.31 37.10
C PRO A 228 -3.71 24.27 35.92
N ALA A 229 -4.94 24.41 35.40
CA ALA A 229 -5.24 25.32 34.29
C ALA A 229 -4.83 26.78 34.55
N SER A 230 -4.87 27.22 35.77
CA SER A 230 -4.39 28.55 36.21
C SER A 230 -2.88 28.71 36.01
N VAL A 231 -2.09 27.67 36.32
CA VAL A 231 -0.63 27.70 36.13
C VAL A 231 -0.28 27.67 34.64
N VAL A 232 -1.01 26.89 33.83
CA VAL A 232 -0.80 26.84 32.37
C VAL A 232 -1.01 28.20 31.76
N LYS A 233 -2.06 28.93 32.15
CA LYS A 233 -2.33 30.30 31.67
C LYS A 233 -1.25 31.31 32.08
N GLU A 234 -0.60 31.10 33.20
CA GLU A 234 0.47 31.98 33.66
C GLU A 234 1.81 31.70 32.96
N GLU A 235 2.12 30.43 32.70
CA GLU A 235 3.38 30.00 32.07
C GLU A 235 3.34 30.01 30.52
N GLU A 236 2.16 29.77 29.95
CA GLU A 236 1.91 29.72 28.50
C GLU A 236 0.66 30.56 28.18
N PRO A 237 0.77 31.89 28.06
CA PRO A 237 -0.38 32.70 27.66
C PRO A 237 -0.89 32.22 26.28
N GLU A 238 -2.18 31.90 26.20
CA GLU A 238 -2.81 31.49 24.95
C GLU A 238 -2.66 32.63 23.94
N PRO A 239 -2.21 32.37 22.68
CA PRO A 239 -2.44 33.29 21.60
C PRO A 239 -3.97 33.52 21.46
N ASP A 240 -4.39 34.75 21.20
CA ASP A 240 -5.82 35.07 20.97
C ASP A 240 -6.40 34.05 19.97
N PRO A 241 -7.42 33.27 20.34
CA PRO A 241 -7.96 32.26 19.46
C PRO A 241 -8.62 32.91 18.25
N THR A 242 -8.23 32.52 17.07
CA THR A 242 -8.96 32.87 15.85
C THR A 242 -10.31 32.11 15.82
N GLU A 243 -11.32 32.66 15.14
CA GLU A 243 -12.66 32.02 15.05
C GLU A 243 -12.60 30.56 14.56
N GLU A 244 -11.58 30.16 13.78
CA GLU A 244 -11.34 28.79 13.32
C GLU A 244 -10.77 27.86 14.41
N GLU A 245 -10.09 28.41 15.42
CA GLU A 245 -9.53 27.64 16.54
C GLU A 245 -10.57 27.34 17.64
N LEU A 246 -11.66 28.12 17.69
CA LEU A 246 -12.78 27.88 18.60
C LEU A 246 -13.62 26.64 18.26
N GLU A 247 -13.49 26.12 17.01
CA GLU A 247 -14.10 24.88 16.56
C GLU A 247 -13.15 23.64 16.61
N ALA A 248 -11.88 23.86 17.00
CA ALA A 248 -10.93 22.76 17.13
C ALA A 248 -11.21 21.97 18.42
N ASP A 249 -11.52 20.68 18.25
CA ASP A 249 -11.64 19.72 19.35
C ASP A 249 -10.39 19.80 20.25
N GLU A 250 -10.58 19.69 21.57
CA GLU A 250 -9.50 19.56 22.57
C GLU A 250 -8.42 18.54 22.17
N GLU A 251 -8.82 17.49 21.44
CA GLU A 251 -7.95 16.47 20.85
C GLU A 251 -7.00 17.00 19.77
N ALA A 252 -7.38 18.07 19.06
CA ALA A 252 -6.55 18.74 18.06
C ALA A 252 -5.51 19.68 18.70
N LEU A 253 -5.83 20.29 19.80
CA LEU A 253 -4.91 21.15 20.60
C LEU A 253 -3.87 20.30 21.36
N GLU A 254 -4.23 19.13 21.90
CA GLU A 254 -3.28 18.15 22.50
C GLU A 254 -2.35 17.55 21.44
N ALA A 255 -2.78 17.43 20.18
CA ALA A 255 -1.96 16.96 19.07
C ALA A 255 -0.91 17.99 18.62
N ALA A 256 -1.11 19.28 18.88
CA ALA A 256 -0.16 20.32 18.52
C ALA A 256 1.05 20.38 19.48
N ASP A 257 0.83 20.21 20.79
CA ASP A 257 1.91 20.07 21.79
C ASP A 257 1.55 19.04 22.87
N PRO A 258 1.99 17.77 22.74
CA PRO A 258 1.69 16.71 23.70
C PRO A 258 2.32 16.96 25.09
N LEU A 259 3.14 17.98 25.25
CA LEU A 259 3.76 18.35 26.52
C LEU A 259 3.02 19.50 27.22
N ARG A 260 2.05 20.13 26.56
CA ARG A 260 1.29 21.24 27.12
C ARG A 260 0.59 20.81 28.40
N GLY A 261 0.76 21.64 29.44
CA GLY A 261 0.19 21.37 30.77
C GLY A 261 0.78 20.15 31.48
N ARG A 262 1.88 19.55 31.00
CA ARG A 262 2.62 18.52 31.73
C ARG A 262 3.61 19.17 32.71
N ILE A 263 3.94 18.47 33.81
CA ILE A 263 4.93 18.94 34.76
C ILE A 263 6.32 18.69 34.18
N LEU A 264 6.97 19.75 33.67
CA LEU A 264 8.30 19.67 33.02
C LEU A 264 9.43 20.07 33.99
N LYS A 265 9.12 20.74 35.09
CA LYS A 265 10.10 21.21 36.07
C LYS A 265 10.10 20.27 37.28
N ARG A 266 11.25 19.65 37.57
CA ARG A 266 11.39 18.73 38.70
C ARG A 266 11.07 19.42 40.04
N GLU A 267 11.42 20.70 40.17
CA GLU A 267 11.15 21.53 41.35
C GLU A 267 9.65 21.63 41.69
N TYR A 268 8.79 21.66 40.64
CA TYR A 268 7.32 21.61 40.85
C TYR A 268 6.89 20.26 41.37
N ALA A 269 7.40 19.15 40.85
CA ALA A 269 7.07 17.82 41.27
C ALA A 269 7.54 17.53 42.69
N ASP A 270 8.81 17.88 43.03
CA ASP A 270 9.36 17.66 44.37
C ASP A 270 8.65 18.56 45.42
N GLY A 271 8.41 19.85 45.08
CA GLY A 271 7.67 20.76 45.98
C GLY A 271 6.22 20.35 46.18
N LEU A 272 5.53 19.90 45.13
CA LEU A 272 4.16 19.36 45.22
C LEU A 272 4.13 18.08 46.06
N ALA A 273 5.08 17.16 45.87
CA ALA A 273 5.15 15.92 46.65
C ALA A 273 5.34 16.20 48.11
N GLN A 274 6.23 17.15 48.47
CA GLN A 274 6.46 17.56 49.85
C GLN A 274 5.21 18.24 50.44
N ALA A 275 4.54 19.13 49.70
CA ALA A 275 3.37 19.84 50.12
C ALA A 275 2.14 18.92 50.30
N ALA A 276 2.01 17.90 49.45
CA ALA A 276 0.91 16.96 49.48
C ALA A 276 1.00 15.95 50.61
N LYS A 277 2.20 15.63 51.07
CA LYS A 277 2.38 14.64 52.15
C LYS A 277 1.74 15.09 53.47
N GLY A 278 0.85 14.26 54.01
CA GLY A 278 0.11 14.52 55.24
C GLY A 278 -1.17 15.33 55.07
N VAL A 279 -1.46 15.84 53.86
CA VAL A 279 -2.69 16.58 53.54
C VAL A 279 -3.89 15.65 53.72
N SER A 280 -4.92 16.18 54.38
CA SER A 280 -6.24 15.54 54.52
C SER A 280 -7.29 16.42 53.84
N GLY A 281 -8.17 15.83 53.09
CA GLY A 281 -9.22 16.56 52.37
C GLY A 281 -10.29 15.63 51.79
N PRO A 282 -11.38 16.21 51.26
CA PRO A 282 -12.45 15.44 50.65
C PRO A 282 -11.97 14.74 49.37
N VAL A 283 -12.35 13.47 49.22
CA VAL A 283 -12.16 12.70 48.02
C VAL A 283 -13.45 12.71 47.21
N SER A 284 -13.40 13.23 46.01
CA SER A 284 -14.54 13.18 45.09
C SER A 284 -14.51 11.89 44.27
N VAL A 285 -15.67 11.27 44.10
CA VAL A 285 -15.84 10.06 43.31
C VAL A 285 -16.92 10.29 42.24
N LYS A 286 -16.54 10.18 40.98
CA LYS A 286 -17.47 10.24 39.88
C LYS A 286 -17.50 8.87 39.20
N SER A 287 -18.66 8.23 39.20
CA SER A 287 -18.89 6.92 38.59
C SER A 287 -19.94 7.05 37.50
N GLU A 288 -19.55 6.73 36.26
CA GLU A 288 -20.42 6.87 35.09
C GLU A 288 -20.47 5.54 34.34
N LYS A 289 -21.68 5.17 33.85
CA LYS A 289 -21.84 4.10 32.89
C LYS A 289 -21.56 4.66 31.50
N LYS A 290 -20.55 4.12 30.84
CA LYS A 290 -20.16 4.50 29.48
C LYS A 290 -20.39 3.35 28.51
N ARG A 291 -20.62 3.71 27.24
CA ARG A 291 -20.80 2.77 26.13
C ARG A 291 -19.78 3.06 25.03
N GLN A 292 -19.27 2.01 24.44
CA GLN A 292 -18.40 2.07 23.27
C GLN A 292 -19.00 1.17 22.18
N GLY A 293 -19.41 1.79 21.06
CA GLY A 293 -19.89 1.07 19.90
C GLY A 293 -18.79 0.23 19.21
N PRO A 294 -19.18 -0.74 18.39
CA PRO A 294 -18.24 -1.55 17.63
C PRO A 294 -17.49 -0.73 16.59
N PRO A 295 -16.27 -1.18 16.20
CA PRO A 295 -15.49 -0.54 15.14
C PRO A 295 -16.20 -0.61 13.79
N ARG A 296 -15.82 0.28 12.87
CA ARG A 296 -16.32 0.28 11.50
C ARG A 296 -15.97 -1.02 10.78
N LEU A 297 -16.75 -1.36 9.75
CA LEU A 297 -16.43 -2.46 8.85
C LEU A 297 -15.14 -2.19 8.07
N PHE A 298 -14.59 -3.20 7.44
CA PHE A 298 -13.36 -3.05 6.68
C PHE A 298 -13.62 -2.46 5.29
N ASP A 299 -12.94 -1.37 4.96
CA ASP A 299 -12.48 -1.09 3.61
C ASP A 299 -11.12 -1.80 3.38
N LEU A 300 -10.59 -1.79 2.17
CA LEU A 300 -9.30 -2.43 1.89
C LEU A 300 -8.16 -1.87 2.75
N THR A 301 -8.10 -0.54 2.95
CA THR A 301 -7.06 0.10 3.76
C THR A 301 -7.09 -0.35 5.22
N ALA A 302 -8.28 -0.40 5.81
CA ALA A 302 -8.46 -0.88 7.19
C ALA A 302 -8.13 -2.38 7.31
N LEU A 303 -8.52 -3.19 6.31
CA LEU A 303 -8.20 -4.61 6.28
C LEU A 303 -6.68 -4.85 6.18
N GLN A 304 -5.98 -4.11 5.30
CA GLN A 304 -4.52 -4.16 5.17
C GLN A 304 -3.82 -3.74 6.47
N SER A 305 -4.30 -2.68 7.12
CA SER A 305 -3.76 -2.23 8.41
C SER A 305 -3.96 -3.27 9.51
N ALA A 306 -5.15 -3.87 9.60
CA ALA A 306 -5.47 -4.90 10.59
C ALA A 306 -4.66 -6.20 10.36
N ALA A 307 -4.52 -6.63 9.11
CA ALA A 307 -3.72 -7.81 8.75
C ALA A 307 -2.21 -7.57 9.00
N SER A 308 -1.72 -6.36 8.72
CA SER A 308 -0.35 -5.96 9.04
C SER A 308 -0.09 -5.99 10.55
N ALA A 309 -0.99 -5.43 11.35
CA ALA A 309 -0.86 -5.41 12.82
C ALA A 309 -0.92 -6.83 13.41
N ARG A 310 -1.88 -7.66 12.96
CA ARG A 310 -2.15 -8.98 13.56
C ARG A 310 -1.22 -10.08 13.05
N PHE A 311 -0.90 -10.07 11.74
CA PHE A 311 -0.16 -11.15 11.07
C PHE A 311 1.21 -10.70 10.55
N GLY A 312 1.52 -9.39 10.53
CA GLY A 312 2.73 -8.84 9.92
C GLY A 312 2.71 -8.92 8.39
N TRP A 313 1.52 -8.96 7.77
CA TRP A 313 1.39 -9.07 6.32
C TRP A 313 1.60 -7.73 5.62
N SER A 314 2.12 -7.82 4.38
CA SER A 314 2.15 -6.68 3.48
C SER A 314 0.76 -6.37 2.92
N GLY A 315 0.58 -5.13 2.42
CA GLY A 315 -0.66 -4.73 1.76
C GLY A 315 -0.96 -5.57 0.52
N GLU A 316 0.09 -5.93 -0.24
CA GLU A 316 -0.03 -6.81 -1.41
C GLU A 316 -0.50 -8.22 -1.01
N LYS A 317 0.14 -8.82 0.01
CA LYS A 317 -0.27 -10.16 0.49
C LYS A 317 -1.72 -10.14 0.96
N THR A 318 -2.13 -9.12 1.70
CA THR A 318 -3.50 -8.98 2.18
C THR A 318 -4.49 -8.90 1.02
N LEU A 319 -4.19 -8.06 0.02
CA LEU A 319 -5.04 -7.91 -1.17
C LEU A 319 -5.10 -9.20 -1.98
N SER A 320 -3.97 -9.86 -2.24
CA SER A 320 -3.96 -11.12 -3.02
C SER A 320 -4.73 -12.24 -2.33
N THR A 321 -4.63 -12.36 -0.99
CA THR A 321 -5.41 -13.32 -0.20
C THR A 321 -6.90 -12.98 -0.22
N ALA A 322 -7.26 -11.69 -0.10
CA ALA A 322 -8.64 -11.25 -0.23
C ALA A 322 -9.22 -11.50 -1.63
N GLN A 323 -8.41 -11.30 -2.68
CA GLN A 323 -8.81 -11.64 -4.06
C GLN A 323 -9.04 -13.15 -4.24
N SER A 324 -8.23 -14.00 -3.59
CA SER A 324 -8.45 -15.45 -3.56
C SER A 324 -9.78 -15.81 -2.88
N LEU A 325 -10.08 -15.22 -1.70
CA LEU A 325 -11.36 -15.39 -1.00
C LEU A 325 -12.57 -14.95 -1.84
N TYR A 326 -12.42 -13.87 -2.62
CA TYR A 326 -13.47 -13.34 -3.49
C TYR A 326 -13.64 -14.14 -4.78
N ALA A 327 -12.55 -14.32 -5.56
CA ALA A 327 -12.65 -14.85 -6.92
C ALA A 327 -12.65 -16.38 -6.97
N THR A 328 -11.89 -17.05 -6.09
CA THR A 328 -11.75 -18.52 -6.09
C THR A 328 -12.78 -19.16 -5.17
N TYR A 329 -12.93 -18.64 -3.97
CA TYR A 329 -13.82 -19.23 -2.95
C TYR A 329 -15.19 -18.57 -2.88
N THR A 330 -15.35 -17.37 -3.40
CA THR A 330 -16.59 -16.56 -3.45
C THR A 330 -17.21 -16.28 -2.08
N VAL A 331 -16.40 -16.33 -0.99
CA VAL A 331 -16.88 -16.24 0.40
C VAL A 331 -16.87 -14.83 1.00
N ILE A 332 -16.33 -13.84 0.30
CA ILE A 332 -16.39 -12.43 0.69
C ILE A 332 -16.89 -11.56 -0.44
N THR A 333 -17.28 -10.32 -0.12
CA THR A 333 -17.60 -9.27 -1.09
C THR A 333 -16.35 -8.73 -1.78
N TYR A 334 -16.50 -7.83 -2.73
CA TYR A 334 -15.39 -7.32 -3.54
C TYR A 334 -14.24 -6.77 -2.68
N PRO A 335 -13.00 -7.25 -2.87
CA PRO A 335 -11.91 -7.01 -1.92
C PRO A 335 -11.29 -5.61 -2.01
N ARG A 336 -11.66 -4.79 -3.00
CA ARG A 336 -11.21 -3.40 -3.11
C ARG A 336 -12.26 -2.40 -2.64
N GLY A 337 -13.13 -2.82 -1.70
CA GLY A 337 -14.12 -1.94 -1.09
C GLY A 337 -13.49 -0.67 -0.52
N GLU A 338 -14.09 0.47 -0.82
CA GLU A 338 -13.62 1.79 -0.40
C GLU A 338 -14.37 2.33 0.81
N ALA A 339 -15.59 1.85 1.02
CA ALA A 339 -16.44 2.27 2.11
C ALA A 339 -16.35 1.31 3.30
N GLN A 340 -16.68 1.84 4.46
CA GLN A 340 -16.79 1.10 5.72
C GLN A 340 -18.26 0.91 6.16
N TYR A 341 -19.17 1.02 5.18
CA TYR A 341 -20.61 0.95 5.36
C TYR A 341 -21.21 -0.11 4.44
N LEU A 342 -22.41 -0.57 4.80
CA LEU A 342 -23.25 -1.45 3.98
C LEU A 342 -24.47 -0.68 3.48
N PRO A 343 -25.01 -1.05 2.32
CA PRO A 343 -26.31 -0.59 1.88
C PRO A 343 -27.41 -1.03 2.86
N GLU A 344 -28.46 -0.25 2.97
CA GLU A 344 -29.58 -0.57 3.87
C GLU A 344 -30.36 -1.81 3.43
N ASN A 345 -30.34 -2.16 2.15
CA ASN A 345 -30.96 -3.39 1.65
C ASN A 345 -30.27 -4.67 2.21
N ASN A 346 -28.99 -4.61 2.55
CA ASN A 346 -28.25 -5.75 3.15
C ASN A 346 -28.72 -6.08 4.57
N ILE A 347 -29.57 -5.25 5.18
CA ILE A 347 -30.15 -5.55 6.50
C ILE A 347 -31.01 -6.83 6.43
N ALA A 348 -31.65 -7.08 5.30
CA ALA A 348 -32.46 -8.28 5.08
C ALA A 348 -31.63 -9.58 5.17
N ASP A 349 -30.35 -9.52 4.82
CA ASP A 349 -29.45 -10.67 4.83
C ASP A 349 -28.86 -11.00 6.23
N VAL A 350 -28.97 -10.06 7.20
CA VAL A 350 -28.34 -10.22 8.51
C VAL A 350 -28.76 -11.51 9.25
N PRO A 351 -30.04 -11.91 9.33
CA PRO A 351 -30.41 -13.14 10.01
C PRO A 351 -29.78 -14.38 9.37
N LYS A 352 -29.80 -14.46 8.04
CA LYS A 352 -29.18 -15.55 7.25
C LYS A 352 -27.67 -15.61 7.53
N MET A 353 -27.00 -14.47 7.49
CA MET A 353 -25.57 -14.39 7.68
C MET A 353 -25.16 -14.75 9.10
N VAL A 354 -25.83 -14.23 10.12
CA VAL A 354 -25.56 -14.57 11.54
C VAL A 354 -25.75 -16.06 11.75
N GLY A 355 -26.84 -16.65 11.21
CA GLY A 355 -27.10 -18.10 11.31
C GLY A 355 -25.99 -18.94 10.68
N ALA A 356 -25.57 -18.63 9.45
CA ALA A 356 -24.52 -19.32 8.74
C ALA A 356 -23.14 -19.21 9.43
N LEU A 357 -22.76 -17.99 9.84
CA LEU A 357 -21.46 -17.74 10.46
C LEU A 357 -21.37 -18.35 11.87
N THR A 358 -22.41 -18.22 12.71
CA THR A 358 -22.44 -18.83 14.05
C THR A 358 -22.66 -20.34 14.01
N GLY A 359 -22.95 -20.93 12.87
CA GLY A 359 -22.90 -22.37 12.61
C GLY A 359 -21.46 -22.91 12.57
N LEU A 360 -20.49 -22.09 12.13
CA LEU A 360 -19.07 -22.45 12.05
C LEU A 360 -18.45 -22.55 13.45
N ALA A 361 -17.58 -23.56 13.65
CA ALA A 361 -17.00 -23.86 14.97
C ALA A 361 -16.32 -22.63 15.65
N PRO A 362 -15.53 -21.79 14.98
CA PRO A 362 -14.85 -20.64 15.61
C PRO A 362 -15.80 -19.57 16.13
N PHE A 363 -17.02 -19.46 15.57
CA PHE A 363 -17.98 -18.38 15.90
C PHE A 363 -19.21 -18.87 16.64
N ARG A 364 -19.36 -20.20 16.81
CA ARG A 364 -20.48 -20.82 17.54
C ARG A 364 -20.65 -20.29 18.97
N PRO A 365 -19.58 -20.01 19.75
CA PRO A 365 -19.72 -19.43 21.10
C PRO A 365 -20.48 -18.11 21.12
N HIS A 366 -20.45 -17.31 20.06
CA HIS A 366 -21.09 -15.98 19.97
C HIS A 366 -22.57 -16.02 19.55
N ARG A 367 -23.13 -17.22 19.33
CA ARG A 367 -24.54 -17.38 18.88
C ARG A 367 -25.55 -16.75 19.84
N GLY A 368 -25.33 -16.89 21.13
CA GLY A 368 -26.20 -16.30 22.18
C GLY A 368 -26.15 -14.77 22.17
N LEU A 369 -24.93 -14.21 22.03
CA LEU A 369 -24.70 -12.77 21.95
C LEU A 369 -25.38 -12.14 20.72
N LEU A 370 -25.46 -12.88 19.62
CA LEU A 370 -26.01 -12.45 18.33
C LEU A 370 -27.46 -12.95 18.09
N ALA A 371 -28.16 -13.43 19.12
CA ALA A 371 -29.56 -13.88 19.00
C ALA A 371 -30.50 -12.75 18.56
N LYS A 372 -30.16 -11.50 18.91
CA LYS A 372 -30.81 -10.28 18.42
C LYS A 372 -29.75 -9.34 17.88
N PRO A 373 -29.43 -9.41 16.59
CA PRO A 373 -28.41 -8.54 15.99
C PRO A 373 -28.80 -7.06 16.08
N GLU A 374 -27.89 -6.21 16.45
CA GLU A 374 -28.11 -4.76 16.51
C GLU A 374 -27.88 -4.13 15.15
N ILE A 375 -28.91 -3.51 14.60
CA ILE A 375 -28.87 -2.82 13.30
C ILE A 375 -28.65 -1.32 13.53
N ARG A 376 -27.41 -0.86 13.32
CA ARG A 376 -27.02 0.54 13.47
C ARG A 376 -27.04 1.24 12.11
N ARG A 377 -28.04 2.12 11.91
CA ARG A 377 -28.22 2.87 10.65
C ARG A 377 -27.58 4.26 10.70
N GLY A 378 -27.43 4.86 9.51
CA GLY A 378 -27.00 6.24 9.31
C GLY A 378 -25.50 6.46 9.46
N LYS A 379 -25.05 7.71 9.48
CA LYS A 379 -23.62 8.09 9.43
C LYS A 379 -22.80 7.55 10.60
N THR A 380 -23.39 7.39 11.77
CA THR A 380 -22.73 6.82 12.95
C THR A 380 -22.85 5.31 13.03
N GLY A 381 -23.75 4.69 12.24
CA GLY A 381 -23.99 3.25 12.17
C GLY A 381 -23.15 2.54 11.11
N HIS A 382 -23.54 1.31 10.76
CA HIS A 382 -22.87 0.45 9.78
C HIS A 382 -23.65 0.32 8.46
N PHE A 383 -24.96 0.68 8.46
CA PHE A 383 -25.84 0.62 7.31
C PHE A 383 -26.26 2.05 6.93
N SER A 384 -25.88 2.51 5.72
CA SER A 384 -26.18 3.88 5.30
C SER A 384 -26.01 4.04 3.79
N ASP A 385 -27.12 4.17 3.05
CA ASP A 385 -27.06 4.47 1.61
C ASP A 385 -26.47 5.85 1.35
N LYS A 386 -26.78 6.83 2.21
CA LYS A 386 -26.19 8.18 2.12
C LYS A 386 -24.66 8.20 2.26
N ALA A 387 -24.09 7.34 3.10
CA ALA A 387 -22.63 7.26 3.26
C ALA A 387 -21.96 6.53 2.08
N LEU A 388 -22.73 5.87 1.23
CA LEU A 388 -22.28 5.18 0.02
C LEU A 388 -22.45 6.01 -1.25
N GLU A 389 -23.04 7.20 -1.18
CA GLU A 389 -23.15 8.10 -2.34
C GLU A 389 -21.77 8.39 -2.92
N GLY A 390 -21.60 8.19 -4.23
CA GLY A 390 -20.31 8.36 -4.91
C GLY A 390 -19.25 7.31 -4.63
N MET A 391 -19.59 6.21 -3.93
CA MET A 391 -18.71 5.06 -3.72
C MET A 391 -19.05 3.95 -4.71
N SER A 392 -18.00 3.35 -5.30
CA SER A 392 -18.19 2.23 -6.23
C SER A 392 -18.51 0.93 -5.50
N HIS A 393 -17.98 0.73 -4.30
CA HIS A 393 -18.12 -0.52 -3.54
C HIS A 393 -18.30 -0.27 -2.04
N TYR A 394 -19.16 -1.09 -1.41
CA TYR A 394 -19.37 -1.08 0.03
C TYR A 394 -18.28 -1.90 0.77
N ALA A 395 -18.43 -2.05 2.08
CA ALA A 395 -17.46 -2.71 2.96
C ALA A 395 -17.19 -4.17 2.58
N ILE A 396 -15.98 -4.64 2.92
CA ILE A 396 -15.57 -6.03 2.75
C ILE A 396 -16.17 -6.86 3.89
N ILE A 397 -17.11 -7.74 3.54
CA ILE A 397 -17.82 -8.59 4.47
C ILE A 397 -17.92 -10.02 3.91
N PRO A 398 -18.33 -11.03 4.72
CA PRO A 398 -18.69 -12.34 4.18
C PRO A 398 -19.84 -12.22 3.17
N ASN A 399 -19.82 -13.05 2.11
CA ASN A 399 -20.77 -12.96 1.01
C ASN A 399 -22.10 -13.66 1.34
N ALA A 400 -23.17 -12.88 1.47
CA ALA A 400 -24.52 -13.40 1.77
C ALA A 400 -25.06 -14.35 0.70
N ASN A 401 -24.65 -14.15 -0.57
CA ASN A 401 -25.11 -14.97 -1.70
C ASN A 401 -24.55 -16.40 -1.69
N THR A 402 -23.50 -16.65 -0.93
CA THR A 402 -22.85 -17.99 -0.80
C THR A 402 -22.84 -18.50 0.64
N ALA A 403 -23.64 -17.90 1.52
CA ALA A 403 -23.66 -18.24 2.95
C ALA A 403 -23.98 -19.73 3.22
N GLU A 404 -24.81 -20.36 2.36
CA GLU A 404 -25.14 -21.79 2.43
C GLU A 404 -23.94 -22.70 2.20
N THR A 405 -22.91 -22.26 1.50
CA THR A 405 -21.70 -23.05 1.21
C THR A 405 -20.63 -22.94 2.29
N PHE A 406 -20.79 -22.06 3.28
CA PHE A 406 -19.75 -21.79 4.29
C PHE A 406 -19.35 -23.04 5.08
N GLY A 407 -20.31 -23.91 5.40
CA GLY A 407 -20.05 -25.17 6.10
C GLY A 407 -19.04 -26.07 5.38
N ASP A 408 -19.09 -26.08 4.05
CA ASP A 408 -18.26 -26.93 3.20
C ASP A 408 -16.95 -26.25 2.77
N VAL A 409 -16.99 -24.96 2.47
CA VAL A 409 -15.85 -24.21 1.90
C VAL A 409 -14.87 -23.78 2.97
N ILE A 410 -15.34 -23.18 4.09
CA ILE A 410 -14.47 -22.57 5.09
C ILE A 410 -13.51 -23.56 5.76
N PRO A 411 -13.91 -24.80 6.13
CA PRO A 411 -12.97 -25.77 6.70
C PRO A 411 -11.84 -26.20 5.75
N ARG A 412 -11.99 -25.96 4.44
CA ARG A 412 -11.03 -26.35 3.39
C ARG A 412 -10.15 -25.19 2.93
N LEU A 413 -10.33 -23.97 3.47
CA LEU A 413 -9.50 -22.82 3.10
C LEU A 413 -8.03 -23.06 3.47
N PRO A 414 -7.09 -22.62 2.64
CA PRO A 414 -5.69 -22.56 3.04
C PRO A 414 -5.52 -21.65 4.27
N ALA A 415 -4.41 -21.83 4.98
CA ALA A 415 -4.20 -21.21 6.29
C ALA A 415 -4.25 -19.67 6.26
N ASP A 416 -3.76 -19.04 5.21
CA ASP A 416 -3.76 -17.57 5.09
C ASP A 416 -5.17 -17.05 4.75
N GLU A 417 -5.88 -17.72 3.84
CA GLU A 417 -7.28 -17.42 3.52
C GLU A 417 -8.19 -17.59 4.73
N ALA A 418 -8.00 -18.67 5.50
CA ALA A 418 -8.76 -18.92 6.72
C ALA A 418 -8.53 -17.82 7.78
N ARG A 419 -7.27 -17.36 7.96
CA ARG A 419 -6.93 -16.26 8.87
C ARG A 419 -7.56 -14.95 8.47
N LEU A 420 -7.52 -14.62 7.17
CA LEU A 420 -8.11 -13.38 6.68
C LEU A 420 -9.63 -13.41 6.75
N PHE A 421 -10.24 -14.55 6.43
CA PHE A 421 -11.68 -14.75 6.57
C PHE A 421 -12.12 -14.61 8.02
N ASP A 422 -11.42 -15.23 8.99
CA ASP A 422 -11.69 -15.09 10.43
C ASP A 422 -11.68 -13.61 10.85
N LEU A 423 -10.69 -12.84 10.40
CA LEU A 423 -10.58 -11.42 10.69
C LEU A 423 -11.79 -10.62 10.15
N ILE A 424 -12.19 -10.88 8.91
CA ILE A 424 -13.34 -10.23 8.26
C ILE A 424 -14.65 -10.61 8.97
N VAL A 425 -14.85 -11.89 9.29
CA VAL A 425 -16.05 -12.37 9.98
C VAL A 425 -16.17 -11.75 11.36
N ARG A 426 -15.09 -11.72 12.14
CA ARG A 426 -15.12 -11.10 13.48
C ARG A 426 -15.49 -9.64 13.43
N GLN A 427 -15.00 -8.89 12.44
CA GLN A 427 -15.35 -7.49 12.27
C GLN A 427 -16.84 -7.32 11.91
N TYR A 428 -17.35 -8.17 11.00
CA TYR A 428 -18.77 -8.17 10.62
C TYR A 428 -19.70 -8.52 11.78
N LEU A 429 -19.40 -9.60 12.49
CA LEU A 429 -20.20 -10.01 13.64
C LEU A 429 -20.13 -9.00 14.81
N ALA A 430 -18.96 -8.37 15.03
CA ALA A 430 -18.79 -7.31 16.01
C ALA A 430 -19.70 -6.11 15.70
N ALA A 431 -19.84 -5.73 14.42
CA ALA A 431 -20.72 -4.65 13.99
C ALA A 431 -22.20 -4.88 14.32
N LEU A 432 -22.59 -6.14 14.53
CA LEU A 432 -23.95 -6.59 14.84
C LEU A 432 -24.16 -6.93 16.32
N ALA A 433 -23.08 -6.91 17.12
CA ALA A 433 -23.12 -7.22 18.55
C ALA A 433 -23.51 -6.00 19.39
N PRO A 434 -23.95 -6.19 20.64
CA PRO A 434 -24.18 -5.12 21.61
C PRO A 434 -22.92 -4.27 21.86
N ASP A 435 -23.12 -3.05 22.28
CA ASP A 435 -22.04 -2.16 22.72
C ASP A 435 -21.24 -2.76 23.88
N PHE A 436 -19.95 -2.41 23.93
CA PHE A 436 -19.16 -2.60 25.13
C PHE A 436 -19.62 -1.57 26.17
N GLU A 437 -20.16 -2.06 27.31
CA GLU A 437 -20.58 -1.22 28.41
C GLU A 437 -19.62 -1.39 29.59
N TYR A 438 -19.22 -0.29 30.19
CA TYR A 438 -18.33 -0.29 31.33
C TYR A 438 -18.69 0.83 32.30
N ARG A 439 -18.37 0.61 33.56
CA ARG A 439 -18.41 1.64 34.58
C ARG A 439 -17.04 2.27 34.67
N GLN A 440 -16.93 3.56 34.34
CA GLN A 440 -15.74 4.35 34.59
C GLN A 440 -15.88 5.06 35.92
N THR A 441 -14.96 4.77 36.84
CA THR A 441 -14.88 5.48 38.14
C THR A 441 -13.64 6.35 38.10
N THR A 442 -13.81 7.63 38.38
CA THR A 442 -12.71 8.59 38.56
C THR A 442 -12.74 9.04 40.00
N VAL A 443 -11.62 8.94 40.67
CA VAL A 443 -11.38 9.39 42.03
C VAL A 443 -10.44 10.58 41.97
N GLU A 444 -10.80 11.66 42.67
CA GLU A 444 -10.02 12.90 42.68
C GLU A 444 -9.87 13.45 44.06
N MET A 445 -8.68 13.93 44.40
CA MET A 445 -8.41 14.71 45.61
C MET A 445 -7.64 15.97 45.22
N ILE A 446 -8.06 17.13 45.68
CA ILE A 446 -7.41 18.41 45.44
C ILE A 446 -6.43 18.72 46.56
N VAL A 447 -5.23 19.11 46.19
CA VAL A 447 -4.17 19.59 47.09
C VAL A 447 -3.88 21.05 46.75
N PRO A 448 -4.20 22.00 47.64
CA PRO A 448 -3.86 23.41 47.42
C PRO A 448 -2.35 23.61 47.67
N TRP A 449 -1.67 24.18 46.68
CA TRP A 449 -0.25 24.52 46.78
C TRP A 449 0.10 25.71 45.88
N LYS A 450 0.85 26.67 46.46
CA LYS A 450 1.24 27.91 45.79
C LYS A 450 0.07 28.71 45.18
N GLY A 451 -1.08 28.72 45.84
CA GLY A 451 -2.25 29.46 45.37
C GLY A 451 -3.07 28.77 44.30
N HIS A 452 -2.72 27.55 43.90
CA HIS A 452 -3.38 26.76 42.86
C HIS A 452 -3.90 25.43 43.41
N ASP A 453 -4.94 24.89 42.75
CA ASP A 453 -5.56 23.61 43.08
C ASP A 453 -4.98 22.49 42.20
N TRP A 454 -4.16 21.63 42.81
CA TRP A 454 -3.51 20.50 42.14
C TRP A 454 -4.36 19.25 42.30
N ALA A 455 -4.83 18.71 41.19
CA ALA A 455 -5.70 17.55 41.13
C ALA A 455 -4.91 16.24 41.07
N PHE A 456 -5.02 15.43 42.12
CA PHE A 456 -4.55 14.05 42.15
C PHE A 456 -5.70 13.14 41.74
N ARG A 457 -5.53 12.37 40.66
CA ARG A 457 -6.59 11.57 40.06
C ARG A 457 -6.17 10.13 39.82
N ALA A 458 -7.14 9.23 39.90
CA ALA A 458 -7.06 7.90 39.35
C ALA A 458 -8.36 7.55 38.62
N SER A 459 -8.26 6.79 37.54
CA SER A 459 -9.44 6.29 36.83
C SER A 459 -9.32 4.78 36.62
N GLY A 460 -10.41 4.07 36.86
CA GLY A 460 -10.54 2.63 36.58
C GLY A 460 -11.80 2.35 35.78
N ARG A 461 -11.79 1.25 35.03
CA ARG A 461 -12.92 0.79 34.23
C ARG A 461 -13.29 -0.63 34.63
N VAL A 462 -14.55 -0.85 34.95
CA VAL A 462 -15.08 -2.19 35.22
C VAL A 462 -16.04 -2.56 34.09
N PRO A 463 -15.70 -3.58 33.25
CA PRO A 463 -16.62 -4.07 32.24
C PRO A 463 -17.95 -4.52 32.84
N LEU A 464 -19.06 -4.06 32.25
CA LEU A 464 -20.43 -4.48 32.62
C LEU A 464 -20.99 -5.45 31.58
N VAL A 465 -20.77 -5.12 30.28
CA VAL A 465 -21.16 -5.94 29.13
C VAL A 465 -19.99 -5.96 28.17
N LEU A 466 -19.42 -7.11 27.87
CA LEU A 466 -18.31 -7.23 26.93
C LEU A 466 -18.71 -6.90 25.49
N GLY A 467 -19.95 -7.25 25.10
CA GLY A 467 -20.50 -6.94 23.80
C GLY A 467 -19.58 -7.34 22.65
N TRP A 468 -19.38 -6.47 21.69
CA TRP A 468 -18.55 -6.73 20.51
C TRP A 468 -17.09 -7.09 20.82
N LYS A 469 -16.56 -6.70 21.98
CA LYS A 469 -15.16 -7.02 22.35
C LYS A 469 -14.95 -8.51 22.58
N GLU A 470 -15.99 -9.25 22.97
CA GLU A 470 -15.95 -10.71 23.09
C GLU A 470 -15.65 -11.37 21.74
N ILE A 471 -16.25 -10.87 20.66
CA ILE A 471 -16.06 -11.43 19.30
C ILE A 471 -14.67 -11.14 18.77
N THR A 472 -14.15 -9.92 18.98
CA THR A 472 -12.84 -9.51 18.46
C THR A 472 -11.66 -10.04 19.28
N GLY A 473 -11.92 -10.57 20.48
CA GLY A 473 -10.88 -10.98 21.42
C GLY A 473 -10.13 -9.82 22.06
N SER A 474 -10.66 -8.58 21.93
CA SER A 474 -10.06 -7.38 22.51
C SER A 474 -10.53 -7.11 23.96
N ALA A 475 -11.25 -8.06 24.54
CA ALA A 475 -11.69 -7.98 25.94
C ALA A 475 -10.59 -8.31 26.95
N ALA A 476 -9.54 -9.03 26.54
CA ALA A 476 -8.40 -9.32 27.41
C ALA A 476 -7.53 -8.07 27.55
N LEU A 477 -7.37 -7.60 28.77
CA LEU A 477 -6.34 -6.64 29.15
C LEU A 477 -4.97 -7.24 28.80
N LYS A 478 -4.03 -6.44 28.33
CA LYS A 478 -2.68 -6.93 28.14
C LYS A 478 -2.10 -7.33 29.49
N PRO A 479 -1.23 -8.37 29.55
CA PRO A 479 -0.57 -8.72 30.79
C PRO A 479 0.12 -7.48 31.40
N GLY A 480 -0.26 -7.11 32.62
CA GLY A 480 0.23 -5.90 33.30
C GLY A 480 -0.64 -4.64 33.12
N GLU A 481 -1.72 -4.68 32.37
CA GLU A 481 -2.75 -3.63 32.29
C GLU A 481 -3.95 -4.00 33.15
N GLU A 482 -3.74 -4.32 34.44
CA GLU A 482 -4.85 -4.43 35.40
C GLU A 482 -5.35 -3.02 35.70
N GLU A 483 -6.59 -2.73 35.33
CA GLU A 483 -7.22 -1.47 35.77
C GLU A 483 -7.40 -1.48 37.30
N PRO A 484 -7.05 -0.39 37.98
CA PRO A 484 -7.15 -0.34 39.44
C PRO A 484 -8.61 -0.57 39.84
N LEU A 485 -8.83 -1.59 40.66
CA LEU A 485 -10.10 -1.79 41.37
C LEU A 485 -10.11 -0.83 42.56
N PHE A 486 -10.97 0.16 42.51
CA PHE A 486 -11.13 1.07 43.63
C PHE A 486 -11.93 0.40 44.76
N PRO A 487 -11.55 0.60 46.03
CA PRO A 487 -12.40 0.26 47.14
C PRO A 487 -13.73 1.04 47.09
N GLU A 488 -14.74 0.63 47.82
CA GLU A 488 -16.01 1.37 47.90
C GLU A 488 -15.79 2.71 48.63
N ILE A 489 -15.49 3.75 47.88
CA ILE A 489 -15.25 5.10 48.37
C ILE A 489 -16.55 5.89 48.29
N ARG A 490 -16.92 6.56 49.38
CA ARG A 490 -18.05 7.51 49.39
C ARG A 490 -17.54 8.88 48.97
N SER A 491 -18.17 9.48 47.97
CA SER A 491 -17.83 10.84 47.54
C SER A 491 -17.97 11.82 48.72
N GLY A 492 -16.95 12.63 48.96
CA GLY A 492 -16.85 13.58 50.06
C GLY A 492 -16.26 13.00 51.36
N GLU A 493 -15.95 11.70 51.42
CA GLU A 493 -15.20 11.18 52.59
C GLU A 493 -13.80 11.76 52.66
N THR A 494 -13.26 11.86 53.87
CA THR A 494 -11.91 12.40 54.07
C THR A 494 -10.85 11.38 53.69
N GLY A 495 -10.02 11.68 52.70
CA GLY A 495 -8.78 10.95 52.41
C GLY A 495 -7.59 11.67 53.03
N ARG A 496 -6.59 10.90 53.45
CA ARG A 496 -5.30 11.42 53.94
C ARG A 496 -4.18 10.89 53.09
N ILE A 497 -3.37 11.77 52.56
CA ILE A 497 -2.14 11.42 51.83
C ILE A 497 -1.09 10.98 52.86
N THR A 498 -0.72 9.71 52.82
CA THR A 498 0.24 9.11 53.74
C THR A 498 1.67 9.18 53.25
N ASP A 499 1.84 9.04 51.96
CA ASP A 499 3.15 9.15 51.31
C ASP A 499 3.03 9.66 49.87
N THR A 500 4.12 10.15 49.31
CA THR A 500 4.22 10.69 47.94
C THR A 500 5.50 10.26 47.26
N THR A 501 5.41 9.95 45.98
CA THR A 501 6.56 9.55 45.18
C THR A 501 6.58 10.33 43.84
N VAL A 502 7.71 10.91 43.51
CA VAL A 502 7.90 11.56 42.18
C VAL A 502 8.39 10.53 41.19
N ARG A 503 7.61 10.30 40.13
CA ARG A 503 8.03 9.47 38.98
C ARG A 503 8.57 10.34 37.86
N THR A 504 9.71 9.97 37.31
CA THR A 504 10.27 10.57 36.12
C THR A 504 9.90 9.72 34.91
N LEU A 505 9.27 10.33 33.91
CA LEU A 505 8.97 9.75 32.63
C LEU A 505 9.77 10.49 31.55
N THR A 506 10.35 9.77 30.63
CA THR A 506 11.09 10.39 29.51
C THR A 506 10.30 10.22 28.22
N THR A 507 10.12 11.29 27.47
CA THR A 507 9.46 11.24 26.16
C THR A 507 10.21 10.32 25.22
N LYS A 508 9.48 9.66 24.32
CA LYS A 508 10.04 8.75 23.32
C LYS A 508 9.82 9.32 21.91
N PRO A 509 10.75 9.07 20.99
CA PRO A 509 10.54 9.48 19.60
C PRO A 509 9.30 8.81 19.00
N PRO A 510 8.69 9.42 17.96
CA PRO A 510 7.57 8.82 17.28
C PRO A 510 7.97 7.47 16.68
N ALA A 511 7.03 6.52 16.66
CA ALA A 511 7.29 5.19 16.13
C ALA A 511 7.48 5.22 14.61
N ARG A 512 8.39 4.37 14.10
CA ARG A 512 8.51 4.13 12.67
C ARG A 512 7.27 3.46 12.12
N TYR A 513 6.94 3.73 10.87
CA TYR A 513 5.78 3.13 10.24
C TYR A 513 5.96 1.63 9.99
N THR A 514 4.97 0.84 10.34
CA THR A 514 4.75 -0.46 9.69
C THR A 514 4.10 -0.23 8.32
N GLU A 515 4.07 -1.23 7.44
CA GLU A 515 3.42 -1.07 6.14
C GLU A 515 1.93 -0.70 6.29
N GLY A 516 1.20 -1.37 7.20
CA GLY A 516 -0.20 -1.04 7.45
C GLY A 516 -0.40 0.36 8.02
N ALA A 517 0.50 0.83 8.90
CA ALA A 517 0.45 2.20 9.41
C ALA A 517 0.72 3.23 8.30
N LEU A 518 1.68 2.96 7.40
CA LEU A 518 1.97 3.83 6.26
C LEU A 518 0.78 3.91 5.29
N ILE A 519 0.14 2.78 4.96
CA ILE A 519 -1.05 2.73 4.11
C ILE A 519 -2.20 3.57 4.73
N LYS A 520 -2.34 3.53 6.06
CA LYS A 520 -3.29 4.40 6.77
C LYS A 520 -2.91 5.88 6.64
N VAL A 521 -1.64 6.22 6.84
CA VAL A 521 -1.16 7.61 6.67
C VAL A 521 -1.36 8.09 5.22
N MET A 522 -1.14 7.24 4.21
CA MET A 522 -1.45 7.58 2.82
C MET A 522 -2.93 7.92 2.62
N LYS A 523 -3.85 7.19 3.26
CA LYS A 523 -5.29 7.50 3.25
C LYS A 523 -5.60 8.83 3.96
N GLU A 524 -4.87 9.14 5.02
CA GLU A 524 -5.06 10.34 5.85
C GLU A 524 -4.01 11.42 5.54
N ALA A 525 -3.36 11.39 4.36
CA ALA A 525 -2.27 12.30 4.00
C ALA A 525 -2.67 13.79 4.04
N TRP A 526 -3.96 14.08 4.00
CA TRP A 526 -4.50 15.42 4.19
C TRP A 526 -4.11 16.04 5.56
N ARG A 527 -3.86 15.23 6.59
CA ARG A 527 -3.38 15.68 7.91
C ARG A 527 -1.96 16.26 7.87
N LEU A 528 -1.21 15.95 6.81
CA LEU A 528 0.18 16.41 6.61
C LEU A 528 0.27 17.70 5.78
N VAL A 529 -0.87 18.23 5.34
CA VAL A 529 -0.96 19.40 4.47
C VAL A 529 -1.42 20.59 5.31
N GLU A 530 -0.63 21.67 5.33
CA GLU A 530 -0.92 22.89 6.13
C GLU A 530 -1.98 23.77 5.48
N ASP A 531 -1.94 23.89 4.14
CA ASP A 531 -2.88 24.70 3.35
C ASP A 531 -4.32 24.15 3.47
N PRO A 532 -5.29 24.94 3.97
CA PRO A 532 -6.64 24.47 4.25
C PRO A 532 -7.40 24.00 3.00
N GLU A 533 -7.26 24.67 1.85
CA GLU A 533 -7.95 24.32 0.61
C GLU A 533 -7.41 22.98 0.06
N LYS A 534 -6.08 22.85 0.01
CA LYS A 534 -5.43 21.60 -0.41
C LYS A 534 -5.72 20.46 0.56
N ARG A 535 -5.78 20.76 1.87
CA ARG A 535 -6.16 19.81 2.91
C ARG A 535 -7.56 19.28 2.69
N ALA A 536 -8.54 20.18 2.51
CA ALA A 536 -9.93 19.81 2.25
C ALA A 536 -10.04 18.96 0.98
N ARG A 537 -9.36 19.36 -0.09
CA ARG A 537 -9.38 18.62 -1.36
C ARG A 537 -8.74 17.24 -1.25
N LEU A 538 -7.60 17.12 -0.57
CA LEU A 538 -6.95 15.82 -0.37
C LEU A 538 -7.79 14.90 0.53
N LYS A 539 -8.57 15.46 1.45
CA LYS A 539 -9.54 14.72 2.27
C LYS A 539 -10.68 14.16 1.41
N GLU A 540 -11.23 14.96 0.49
CA GLU A 540 -12.24 14.52 -0.48
C GLU A 540 -11.69 13.42 -1.41
N ALA A 541 -10.45 13.57 -1.90
CA ALA A 541 -9.74 12.58 -2.71
C ALA A 541 -9.32 11.33 -1.91
N LYS A 542 -9.64 11.26 -0.60
CA LYS A 542 -9.32 10.13 0.30
C LYS A 542 -7.81 9.86 0.42
N GLY A 543 -7.00 10.91 0.40
CA GLY A 543 -5.54 10.87 0.55
C GLY A 543 -4.80 10.68 -0.77
N ILE A 544 -3.58 10.11 -0.70
CA ILE A 544 -2.72 9.84 -1.86
C ILE A 544 -2.76 8.36 -2.25
N GLY A 545 -2.84 8.11 -3.55
CA GLY A 545 -3.04 6.75 -4.09
C GLY A 545 -4.44 6.19 -3.79
N THR A 546 -4.91 5.28 -4.63
CA THR A 546 -6.17 4.58 -4.42
C THR A 546 -5.98 3.41 -3.43
N PRO A 547 -7.03 2.90 -2.80
CA PRO A 547 -6.93 1.72 -1.94
C PRO A 547 -6.21 0.54 -2.61
N ALA A 548 -6.48 0.31 -3.89
CA ALA A 548 -5.89 -0.76 -4.67
C ALA A 548 -4.38 -0.57 -4.93
N THR A 549 -3.91 0.66 -5.05
CA THR A 549 -2.53 0.96 -5.49
C THR A 549 -1.57 1.30 -4.35
N ARG A 550 -2.06 1.60 -3.14
CA ARG A 550 -1.18 1.97 -1.99
C ARG A 550 -0.16 0.89 -1.65
N GLY A 551 -0.58 -0.38 -1.64
CA GLY A 551 0.33 -1.50 -1.41
C GLY A 551 1.41 -1.60 -2.50
N ASP A 552 1.04 -1.41 -3.76
CA ASP A 552 1.98 -1.44 -4.89
C ASP A 552 2.97 -0.28 -4.86
N VAL A 553 2.56 0.90 -4.39
CA VAL A 553 3.48 2.03 -4.16
C VAL A 553 4.56 1.66 -3.14
N VAL A 554 4.18 1.08 -1.99
CA VAL A 554 5.14 0.64 -0.97
C VAL A 554 6.07 -0.45 -1.51
N LYS A 555 5.50 -1.46 -2.19
CA LYS A 555 6.28 -2.51 -2.89
C LYS A 555 7.24 -1.91 -3.92
N GLY A 556 6.80 -0.92 -4.68
CA GLY A 556 7.63 -0.23 -5.67
C GLY A 556 8.84 0.47 -5.04
N LEU A 557 8.65 1.16 -3.90
CA LEU A 557 9.73 1.78 -3.13
C LEU A 557 10.73 0.74 -2.59
N LEU A 558 10.24 -0.39 -2.07
CA LEU A 558 11.06 -1.51 -1.61
C LEU A 558 11.85 -2.16 -2.77
N THR A 559 11.19 -2.39 -3.90
CA THR A 559 11.79 -3.02 -5.10
C THR A 559 12.88 -2.15 -5.69
N GLN A 560 12.65 -0.82 -5.74
CA GLN A 560 13.64 0.15 -6.19
C GLN A 560 14.75 0.42 -5.17
N GLY A 561 14.65 -0.12 -3.96
CA GLY A 561 15.64 0.07 -2.91
C GLY A 561 15.68 1.50 -2.33
N GLN A 562 14.60 2.26 -2.49
CA GLN A 562 14.46 3.59 -1.85
C GLN A 562 14.14 3.48 -0.36
N ILE A 563 13.43 2.43 0.02
CA ILE A 563 13.16 2.07 1.42
C ILE A 563 13.55 0.62 1.69
N ILE A 564 13.74 0.31 2.96
CA ILE A 564 14.07 -1.05 3.46
C ILE A 564 13.11 -1.44 4.58
N THR A 565 12.95 -2.75 4.77
CA THR A 565 12.25 -3.29 5.93
C THR A 565 13.26 -3.69 7.01
N LYS A 566 13.09 -3.19 8.24
CA LYS A 566 13.87 -3.60 9.42
C LYS A 566 12.93 -4.10 10.51
N GLY A 567 12.93 -5.41 10.74
CA GLY A 567 11.91 -6.06 11.56
C GLY A 567 10.53 -5.91 10.91
N LYS A 568 9.58 -5.27 11.61
CA LYS A 568 8.23 -4.98 11.12
C LYS A 568 8.06 -3.55 10.58
N THR A 569 9.11 -2.72 10.60
CA THR A 569 9.04 -1.30 10.25
C THR A 569 9.73 -0.98 8.95
N LEU A 570 9.26 0.08 8.30
CA LEU A 570 9.83 0.66 7.09
C LEU A 570 10.77 1.80 7.47
N GLN A 571 11.93 1.84 6.81
CA GLN A 571 12.92 2.90 6.98
C GLN A 571 13.42 3.33 5.59
N PRO A 572 13.85 4.58 5.40
CA PRO A 572 14.52 4.95 4.17
C PRO A 572 15.85 4.19 4.07
N SER A 573 16.24 3.84 2.85
CA SER A 573 17.63 3.46 2.60
C SER A 573 18.51 4.71 2.61
N GLU A 574 19.84 4.55 2.69
CA GLU A 574 20.79 5.67 2.56
C GLU A 574 20.55 6.44 1.26
N GLY A 575 20.38 5.71 0.15
CA GLY A 575 20.06 6.32 -1.15
C GLY A 575 18.65 6.94 -1.21
N GLY A 576 17.66 6.35 -0.53
CA GLY A 576 16.32 6.93 -0.43
C GLY A 576 16.31 8.23 0.35
N MET A 577 17.07 8.30 1.48
CA MET A 577 17.22 9.54 2.25
C MET A 577 17.97 10.61 1.44
N ALA A 578 19.08 10.25 0.79
CA ALA A 578 19.84 11.18 -0.04
C ALA A 578 19.00 11.71 -1.22
N LEU A 579 18.19 10.86 -1.85
CA LEU A 579 17.24 11.30 -2.89
C LEU A 579 16.22 12.29 -2.33
N TYR A 580 15.63 11.99 -1.19
CA TYR A 580 14.68 12.88 -0.54
C TYR A 580 15.30 14.23 -0.21
N ASP A 581 16.51 14.26 0.37
CA ASP A 581 17.20 15.50 0.76
C ASP A 581 17.49 16.37 -0.46
N ILE A 582 17.97 15.77 -1.56
CA ILE A 582 18.19 16.48 -2.82
C ILE A 582 16.88 17.04 -3.36
N LEU A 583 15.84 16.22 -3.45
CA LEU A 583 14.54 16.66 -4.00
C LEU A 583 13.89 17.73 -3.11
N LEU A 584 14.01 17.62 -1.80
CA LEU A 584 13.49 18.62 -0.87
C LEU A 584 14.16 19.99 -1.09
N GLU A 585 15.47 20.01 -1.38
CA GLU A 585 16.24 21.22 -1.63
C GLU A 585 15.89 21.87 -2.98
N ILE A 586 15.83 21.07 -4.06
CA ILE A 586 15.76 21.60 -5.42
C ILE A 586 14.35 21.56 -6.05
N ALA A 587 13.50 20.61 -5.65
CA ALA A 587 12.17 20.38 -6.21
C ALA A 587 11.19 19.94 -5.10
N PRO A 588 10.95 20.77 -4.06
CA PRO A 588 10.18 20.37 -2.87
C PRO A 588 8.77 19.88 -3.20
N ASN A 589 8.11 20.42 -4.23
CA ASN A 589 6.78 19.97 -4.67
C ASN A 589 6.73 18.47 -5.05
N VAL A 590 7.85 17.90 -5.49
CA VAL A 590 7.89 16.49 -5.90
C VAL A 590 7.75 15.54 -4.71
N VAL A 591 8.15 15.97 -3.52
CA VAL A 591 8.07 15.19 -2.27
C VAL A 591 6.85 15.57 -1.42
N ASP A 592 6.08 16.60 -1.80
CA ASP A 592 4.93 17.13 -1.06
C ASP A 592 3.63 16.39 -1.43
N PRO A 593 2.90 15.80 -0.46
CA PRO A 593 1.56 15.24 -0.68
C PRO A 593 0.54 16.24 -1.26
N ALA A 594 0.70 17.54 -0.97
CA ALA A 594 -0.19 18.61 -1.44
C ALA A 594 -0.23 18.72 -2.96
N ARG A 595 0.83 18.29 -3.68
CA ARG A 595 0.84 18.24 -5.14
C ARG A 595 -0.30 17.37 -5.70
N THR A 596 -0.61 16.25 -5.06
CA THR A 596 -1.73 15.39 -5.48
C THR A 596 -3.06 16.15 -5.36
N ALA A 597 -3.24 16.94 -4.30
CA ALA A 597 -4.45 17.77 -4.16
C ALA A 597 -4.59 18.79 -5.30
N GLN A 598 -3.51 19.50 -5.65
CA GLN A 598 -3.51 20.48 -6.75
C GLN A 598 -3.93 19.84 -8.08
N TRP A 599 -3.43 18.64 -8.38
CA TRP A 599 -3.82 17.94 -9.60
C TRP A 599 -5.28 17.50 -9.58
N GLU A 600 -5.75 16.98 -8.45
CA GLU A 600 -7.16 16.58 -8.32
C GLU A 600 -8.10 17.78 -8.44
N MET A 601 -7.70 18.97 -7.96
CA MET A 601 -8.45 20.23 -8.18
C MET A 601 -8.53 20.58 -9.67
N ALA A 602 -7.42 20.45 -10.41
CA ALA A 602 -7.43 20.70 -11.86
C ALA A 602 -8.34 19.70 -12.60
N PHE A 603 -8.29 18.41 -12.24
CA PHE A 603 -9.15 17.39 -12.83
C PHE A 603 -10.63 17.58 -12.48
N ASP A 604 -10.97 18.11 -11.31
CA ASP A 604 -12.34 18.49 -10.96
C ASP A 604 -12.86 19.66 -11.80
N PHE A 605 -12.00 20.62 -12.11
CA PHE A 605 -12.38 21.70 -13.02
C PHE A 605 -12.66 21.16 -14.44
N VAL A 606 -11.91 20.14 -14.89
CA VAL A 606 -12.19 19.44 -16.15
C VAL A 606 -13.54 18.71 -16.06
N GLU A 607 -13.77 17.94 -15.02
CA GLU A 607 -15.02 17.20 -14.81
C GLU A 607 -16.26 18.11 -14.81
N LYS A 608 -16.14 19.30 -14.19
CA LYS A 608 -17.19 20.31 -14.12
C LYS A 608 -17.30 21.21 -15.37
N GLY A 609 -16.48 20.96 -16.40
CA GLY A 609 -16.45 21.76 -17.63
C GLY A 609 -15.94 23.19 -17.48
N ARG A 610 -15.19 23.47 -16.40
CA ARG A 610 -14.58 24.80 -16.10
C ARG A 610 -13.18 24.93 -16.70
N MET A 611 -12.60 23.85 -17.17
CA MET A 611 -11.28 23.75 -17.79
C MET A 611 -11.30 22.64 -18.81
N THR A 612 -10.52 22.74 -19.89
CA THR A 612 -10.33 21.59 -20.80
C THR A 612 -9.27 20.63 -20.26
N ALA A 613 -9.30 19.40 -20.76
CA ALA A 613 -8.29 18.40 -20.38
C ALA A 613 -6.88 18.84 -20.80
N GLU A 614 -6.76 19.46 -21.97
CA GLU A 614 -5.51 19.99 -22.52
C GLU A 614 -4.95 21.13 -21.67
N GLU A 615 -5.82 22.04 -21.19
CA GLU A 615 -5.42 23.12 -20.29
C GLU A 615 -4.91 22.59 -18.95
N ALA A 616 -5.62 21.60 -18.35
CA ALA A 616 -5.21 20.97 -17.11
C ALA A 616 -3.85 20.30 -17.25
N VAL A 617 -3.68 19.46 -18.28
CA VAL A 617 -2.41 18.79 -18.60
C VAL A 617 -1.33 19.84 -18.88
N GLY A 618 -1.60 20.86 -19.70
CA GLY A 618 -0.64 21.92 -20.02
C GLY A 618 -0.10 22.67 -18.80
N ARG A 619 -0.94 22.94 -17.78
CA ARG A 619 -0.50 23.53 -16.50
C ARG A 619 0.45 22.59 -15.75
N ILE A 620 0.08 21.31 -15.63
CA ILE A 620 0.90 20.31 -14.97
C ILE A 620 2.25 20.11 -15.68
N LEU A 621 2.26 20.14 -17.01
CA LEU A 621 3.48 19.98 -17.79
C LEU A 621 4.43 21.15 -17.65
N LYS A 622 3.92 22.39 -17.56
CA LYS A 622 4.75 23.57 -17.27
C LYS A 622 5.47 23.47 -15.93
N GLU A 623 4.77 23.01 -14.89
CA GLU A 623 5.39 22.72 -13.59
C GLU A 623 6.44 21.61 -13.73
N THR A 624 6.14 20.56 -14.50
CA THR A 624 7.05 19.43 -14.74
C THR A 624 8.32 19.88 -15.46
N GLU A 625 8.25 20.81 -16.42
CA GLU A 625 9.43 21.39 -17.09
C GLU A 625 10.34 22.12 -16.11
N VAL A 626 9.76 22.89 -15.19
CA VAL A 626 10.53 23.58 -14.12
C VAL A 626 11.23 22.56 -13.23
N GLU A 627 10.55 21.47 -12.87
CA GLU A 627 11.12 20.40 -12.05
C GLU A 627 12.22 19.63 -12.79
N ILE A 628 12.06 19.36 -14.09
CA ILE A 628 13.10 18.78 -14.93
C ILE A 628 14.36 19.65 -14.91
N ALA A 629 14.22 20.97 -15.15
CA ALA A 629 15.34 21.90 -15.15
C ALA A 629 16.05 21.95 -13.77
N ARG A 630 15.29 21.97 -12.67
CA ARG A 630 15.84 21.95 -11.32
C ARG A 630 16.58 20.65 -11.01
N ILE A 631 16.03 19.48 -11.35
CA ILE A 631 16.70 18.20 -11.14
C ILE A 631 17.94 18.09 -12.03
N ALA A 632 17.87 18.56 -13.27
CA ALA A 632 19.02 18.55 -14.18
C ALA A 632 20.18 19.43 -13.69
N SER A 633 19.88 20.55 -13.01
CA SER A 633 20.89 21.42 -12.42
C SER A 633 21.67 20.79 -11.25
N ALA A 634 21.15 19.72 -10.66
CA ALA A 634 21.79 18.96 -9.59
C ALA A 634 22.86 17.97 -10.12
N SER A 635 23.33 18.12 -11.37
CA SER A 635 24.43 17.34 -11.93
C SER A 635 25.65 17.42 -11.02
N GLY A 636 26.21 16.25 -10.62
CA GLY A 636 27.28 16.16 -9.62
C GLY A 636 26.83 15.66 -8.24
N LYS A 637 25.55 15.78 -7.87
CA LYS A 637 24.97 15.08 -6.71
C LYS A 637 24.62 13.67 -7.14
N GLN A 638 25.24 12.66 -6.52
CA GLN A 638 24.98 11.25 -6.89
C GLN A 638 24.21 10.53 -5.78
N VAL A 639 23.22 9.74 -6.19
CA VAL A 639 22.36 8.94 -5.32
C VAL A 639 22.47 7.47 -5.68
N ALA A 640 23.09 6.68 -4.81
CA ALA A 640 23.18 5.24 -4.97
C ALA A 640 21.90 4.57 -4.43
N ILE A 641 20.92 4.32 -5.30
CA ILE A 641 19.67 3.60 -4.96
C ILE A 641 19.73 2.19 -5.56
N GLY A 642 19.36 1.21 -4.78
CA GLY A 642 19.25 -0.18 -5.19
C GLY A 642 19.62 -1.14 -4.07
N LYS A 643 19.21 -2.40 -4.21
CA LYS A 643 19.76 -3.46 -3.35
C LYS A 643 21.26 -3.52 -3.66
N GLY A 644 22.08 -3.17 -2.69
CA GLY A 644 23.52 -3.28 -2.80
C GLY A 644 23.86 -4.68 -3.33
N THR A 645 24.45 -4.77 -4.52
CA THR A 645 24.98 -6.05 -5.01
C THR A 645 26.05 -6.47 -4.03
N LYS A 646 26.06 -7.75 -3.66
CA LYS A 646 27.17 -8.27 -2.84
C LYS A 646 28.48 -7.92 -3.52
N PRO A 647 29.46 -7.39 -2.81
CA PRO A 647 30.78 -7.15 -3.40
C PRO A 647 31.36 -8.46 -3.90
N THR A 648 32.09 -8.40 -5.01
CA THR A 648 32.80 -9.59 -5.48
C THR A 648 33.83 -10.03 -4.45
N GLU A 649 34.15 -11.31 -4.41
CA GLU A 649 35.21 -11.83 -3.50
C GLU A 649 36.51 -11.08 -3.65
N LYS A 650 36.85 -10.65 -4.90
CA LYS A 650 38.03 -9.82 -5.18
C LYS A 650 37.95 -8.43 -4.51
N MET A 651 36.77 -7.80 -4.52
CA MET A 651 36.56 -6.50 -3.84
C MET A 651 36.67 -6.64 -2.31
N VAL A 652 36.08 -7.69 -1.75
CA VAL A 652 36.16 -7.98 -0.30
C VAL A 652 37.63 -8.27 0.10
N ALA A 653 38.33 -9.07 -0.69
CA ALA A 653 39.77 -9.33 -0.45
C ALA A 653 40.60 -8.05 -0.50
N ALA A 654 40.40 -7.21 -1.54
CA ALA A 654 41.09 -5.93 -1.65
C ALA A 654 40.78 -5.01 -0.45
N ALA A 655 39.49 -4.92 -0.03
CA ALA A 655 39.10 -4.10 1.12
C ALA A 655 39.76 -4.61 2.44
N ARG A 656 39.85 -5.92 2.63
CA ARG A 656 40.55 -6.51 3.78
C ARG A 656 42.03 -6.19 3.74
N THR A 657 42.69 -6.36 2.60
CA THR A 657 44.13 -6.03 2.43
C THR A 657 44.40 -4.56 2.68
N VAL A 658 43.52 -3.66 2.24
CA VAL A 658 43.65 -2.22 2.51
C VAL A 658 43.47 -1.92 4.00
N ALA A 659 42.50 -2.54 4.65
CA ALA A 659 42.24 -2.38 6.08
C ALA A 659 43.44 -2.86 6.93
N GLU A 660 43.97 -4.06 6.62
CA GLU A 660 45.12 -4.62 7.26
C GLU A 660 46.40 -3.74 7.08
N ARG A 661 46.60 -3.29 5.82
CA ARG A 661 47.77 -2.45 5.49
C ARG A 661 47.78 -1.09 6.19
N LYS A 662 46.56 -0.54 6.45
CA LYS A 662 46.39 0.76 7.11
C LYS A 662 46.09 0.63 8.61
N GLY A 663 46.00 -0.58 9.17
CA GLY A 663 45.66 -0.81 10.57
C GLY A 663 44.26 -0.34 10.98
N ILE A 664 43.30 -0.31 10.06
CA ILE A 664 41.93 0.18 10.30
C ILE A 664 40.92 -0.97 10.29
N LYS A 665 39.90 -0.87 11.12
CA LYS A 665 38.76 -1.83 11.07
C LYS A 665 37.89 -1.57 9.87
N LEU A 666 37.47 -2.64 9.18
CA LEU A 666 36.47 -2.53 8.11
C LEU A 666 35.13 -1.97 8.64
N PRO A 667 34.61 -0.90 8.07
CA PRO A 667 33.29 -0.38 8.42
C PRO A 667 32.19 -1.40 8.23
N PRO A 668 31.09 -1.33 9.01
CA PRO A 668 29.95 -2.23 8.84
C PRO A 668 29.37 -2.16 7.43
N GLY A 669 29.15 -3.33 6.81
CA GLY A 669 28.59 -3.44 5.47
C GLY A 669 29.60 -3.49 4.32
N VAL A 670 30.88 -3.18 4.51
CA VAL A 670 31.90 -3.24 3.45
C VAL A 670 32.04 -4.63 2.83
N THR A 671 31.86 -5.68 3.59
CA THR A 671 31.92 -7.07 3.10
C THR A 671 30.60 -7.60 2.52
N THR A 672 29.50 -6.87 2.66
CA THR A 672 28.15 -7.31 2.29
C THR A 672 27.48 -6.44 1.24
N ASP A 673 27.98 -5.21 1.04
CA ASP A 673 27.46 -4.21 0.10
C ASP A 673 28.54 -3.74 -0.85
N SER A 674 28.33 -3.89 -2.16
CA SER A 674 29.30 -3.55 -3.20
C SER A 674 29.60 -2.05 -3.30
N ALA A 675 28.60 -1.19 -3.00
CA ALA A 675 28.77 0.25 -3.02
C ALA A 675 29.63 0.70 -1.83
N LYS A 676 29.37 0.19 -0.62
CA LYS A 676 30.18 0.45 0.57
C LYS A 676 31.60 -0.09 0.42
N CYS A 677 31.74 -1.26 -0.19
CA CYS A 677 33.06 -1.84 -0.47
C CYS A 677 33.83 -0.97 -1.47
N ARG A 678 33.18 -0.47 -2.50
CA ARG A 678 33.79 0.42 -3.49
C ARG A 678 34.15 1.77 -2.88
N ALA A 679 33.23 2.41 -2.14
CA ALA A 679 33.49 3.67 -1.46
C ALA A 679 34.70 3.58 -0.51
N PHE A 680 34.77 2.49 0.27
CA PHE A 680 35.93 2.22 1.14
C PHE A 680 37.24 2.07 0.34
N LEU A 681 37.21 1.35 -0.79
CA LEU A 681 38.38 1.18 -1.64
C LEU A 681 38.77 2.50 -2.31
N ASP A 682 37.84 3.29 -2.79
CA ASP A 682 38.08 4.59 -3.44
C ASP A 682 38.64 5.63 -2.44
N GLU A 683 38.12 5.64 -1.19
CA GLU A 683 38.62 6.50 -0.11
C GLU A 683 40.06 6.19 0.27
N HIS A 684 40.44 4.91 0.31
CA HIS A 684 41.73 4.48 0.82
C HIS A 684 42.79 4.16 -0.24
N LEU A 685 42.39 3.96 -1.52
CA LEU A 685 43.26 3.77 -2.67
C LEU A 685 43.34 5.00 -3.59
N GLY A 686 42.48 6.01 -3.37
CA GLY A 686 42.27 7.15 -4.24
C GLY A 686 41.29 6.84 -5.40
N PRO A 687 40.63 7.87 -5.96
CA PRO A 687 39.80 7.68 -7.15
C PRO A 687 40.69 7.19 -8.30
N ARG A 688 40.28 6.12 -8.94
CA ARG A 688 40.94 5.70 -10.19
C ARG A 688 40.88 6.88 -11.15
N PRO A 689 42.00 7.30 -11.76
CA PRO A 689 41.97 8.34 -12.77
C PRO A 689 40.93 7.94 -13.83
N ALA A 690 40.03 8.87 -14.14
CA ALA A 690 39.14 8.75 -15.29
C ALA A 690 40.05 8.62 -16.50
N GLY A 691 40.32 7.37 -16.89
CA GLY A 691 41.19 7.09 -18.06
C GLY A 691 40.46 7.49 -19.29
N GLU A 692 41.07 8.38 -20.02
CA GLU A 692 40.94 8.51 -21.48
C GLU A 692 40.72 7.15 -22.10
N GLY A 693 39.87 7.05 -23.13
CA GLY A 693 39.58 5.83 -23.88
C GLY A 693 40.81 5.20 -24.50
N GLY A 694 41.65 4.63 -23.65
CA GLY A 694 42.78 3.78 -24.04
C GLY A 694 42.28 2.34 -24.06
N GLU A 695 42.50 1.68 -25.19
CA GLU A 695 42.26 0.26 -25.45
C GLU A 695 42.72 -0.60 -24.27
N ARG A 696 41.72 -1.17 -23.55
CA ARG A 696 42.04 -2.22 -22.59
C ARG A 696 42.57 -3.42 -23.34
N ALA A 697 43.82 -3.70 -23.21
CA ALA A 697 44.39 -5.00 -23.55
C ALA A 697 43.47 -6.07 -22.96
N GLY A 698 42.96 -6.96 -23.80
CA GLY A 698 41.90 -7.92 -23.49
C GLY A 698 42.32 -8.79 -22.30
N SER A 699 41.49 -8.87 -21.30
CA SER A 699 41.64 -9.86 -20.20
C SER A 699 41.67 -11.25 -20.83
N SER A 700 42.61 -12.10 -20.39
CA SER A 700 42.66 -13.50 -20.84
C SER A 700 41.30 -14.18 -20.68
N PRO A 701 40.86 -14.95 -21.69
CA PRO A 701 39.59 -15.64 -21.63
C PRO A 701 39.49 -16.59 -20.41
N SER A 702 38.34 -16.71 -19.83
CA SER A 702 38.11 -17.69 -18.76
C SER A 702 38.09 -19.12 -19.33
N GLU A 703 38.46 -20.12 -18.55
CA GLU A 703 38.38 -21.53 -18.94
C GLU A 703 37.01 -21.92 -19.50
N LYS A 704 35.94 -21.39 -18.93
CA LYS A 704 34.58 -21.61 -19.45
C LYS A 704 34.34 -21.03 -20.84
N GLN A 705 34.91 -19.85 -21.12
CA GLN A 705 34.82 -19.23 -22.44
C GLN A 705 35.63 -20.00 -23.47
N LEU A 706 36.83 -20.48 -23.13
CA LEU A 706 37.64 -21.34 -23.99
C LEU A 706 36.96 -22.70 -24.24
N ALA A 707 36.39 -23.32 -23.21
CA ALA A 707 35.63 -24.56 -23.35
C ALA A 707 34.42 -24.40 -24.30
N PHE A 708 33.69 -23.28 -24.14
CA PHE A 708 32.57 -22.97 -25.02
C PHE A 708 33.03 -22.69 -26.48
N ALA A 709 34.11 -21.94 -26.65
CA ALA A 709 34.68 -21.67 -27.96
C ALA A 709 35.11 -22.98 -28.67
N ARG A 710 35.73 -23.92 -27.94
CA ARG A 710 36.09 -25.24 -28.49
C ARG A 710 34.84 -26.03 -28.93
N SER A 711 33.81 -26.04 -28.16
CA SER A 711 32.53 -26.68 -28.51
C SER A 711 31.88 -26.05 -29.73
N VAL A 712 32.00 -24.73 -29.91
CA VAL A 712 31.50 -24.01 -31.11
C VAL A 712 32.40 -24.34 -32.32
N ALA A 713 33.72 -24.37 -32.19
CA ALA A 713 34.69 -24.74 -33.20
C ALA A 713 34.41 -26.16 -33.75
N GLU A 714 34.28 -27.14 -32.84
CA GLU A 714 33.97 -28.53 -33.17
C GLU A 714 32.64 -28.67 -33.94
N ARG A 715 31.61 -27.98 -33.48
CA ARG A 715 30.30 -28.02 -34.14
C ARG A 715 30.31 -27.36 -35.52
N ALA A 716 31.09 -26.30 -35.68
CA ALA A 716 31.20 -25.59 -36.95
C ALA A 716 32.20 -26.23 -37.92
N GLY A 717 32.93 -27.24 -37.46
CA GLY A 717 33.98 -27.92 -38.28
C GLY A 717 35.17 -27.00 -38.61
N VAL A 718 35.45 -26.00 -37.72
CA VAL A 718 36.55 -25.03 -37.96
C VAL A 718 37.54 -25.06 -36.79
N PRO A 719 38.84 -24.89 -37.04
CA PRO A 719 39.81 -24.83 -35.92
C PRO A 719 39.63 -23.53 -35.13
N LEU A 720 39.80 -23.58 -33.78
CA LEU A 720 39.85 -22.41 -32.94
C LEU A 720 41.23 -21.75 -33.05
N PRO A 721 41.37 -20.54 -33.67
CA PRO A 721 42.65 -19.90 -33.87
C PRO A 721 43.36 -19.54 -32.54
N GLU A 722 44.65 -19.79 -32.46
CA GLU A 722 45.45 -19.45 -31.27
C GLU A 722 45.44 -17.96 -30.98
N ALA A 723 45.42 -17.10 -31.99
CA ALA A 723 45.40 -15.66 -31.84
C ALA A 723 44.19 -15.12 -31.07
N VAL A 724 43.01 -15.76 -31.20
CA VAL A 724 41.79 -15.32 -30.50
C VAL A 724 41.73 -15.89 -29.07
N GLN A 725 42.56 -16.90 -28.73
CA GLN A 725 42.58 -17.49 -27.37
C GLN A 725 43.33 -16.60 -26.36
N ALA A 726 44.09 -15.60 -26.85
CA ALA A 726 44.83 -14.68 -25.97
C ALA A 726 43.98 -13.56 -25.39
N SER A 727 42.82 -13.24 -25.99
CA SER A 727 41.97 -12.12 -25.61
C SER A 727 40.51 -12.53 -25.47
N GLY A 728 39.89 -12.26 -24.32
CA GLY A 728 38.46 -12.56 -24.08
C GLY A 728 37.51 -11.80 -25.03
N ARG A 729 37.93 -10.64 -25.56
CA ARG A 729 37.18 -9.85 -26.55
C ARG A 729 37.22 -10.51 -27.92
N ASP A 730 38.40 -10.89 -28.37
CA ASP A 730 38.59 -11.47 -29.67
C ASP A 730 37.97 -12.87 -29.72
N LEU A 731 38.07 -13.62 -28.64
CA LEU A 731 37.41 -14.91 -28.47
C LEU A 731 35.88 -14.77 -28.53
N SER A 732 35.30 -13.77 -27.87
CA SER A 732 33.85 -13.51 -27.93
C SER A 732 33.39 -13.13 -29.34
N ALA A 733 34.13 -12.24 -30.02
CA ALA A 733 33.83 -11.85 -31.40
C ALA A 733 33.92 -13.05 -32.36
N TRP A 734 34.92 -13.92 -32.19
CA TRP A 734 35.07 -15.13 -32.98
C TRP A 734 33.95 -16.15 -32.70
N ILE A 735 33.51 -16.33 -31.42
CA ILE A 735 32.37 -17.18 -31.03
C ILE A 735 31.11 -16.69 -31.75
N ASP A 736 30.82 -15.39 -31.70
CA ASP A 736 29.60 -14.79 -32.29
C ASP A 736 29.58 -14.94 -33.82
N ALA A 737 30.74 -14.77 -34.49
CA ALA A 737 30.87 -14.94 -35.91
C ALA A 737 30.73 -16.42 -36.37
N THR A 738 31.26 -17.35 -35.55
CA THR A 738 31.26 -18.78 -35.84
C THR A 738 29.89 -19.41 -35.50
N LEU A 739 29.20 -18.97 -34.46
CA LEU A 739 27.84 -19.40 -34.16
C LEU A 739 26.84 -19.15 -35.28
N LYS A 740 27.01 -18.06 -36.02
CA LYS A 740 26.15 -17.74 -37.18
C LYS A 740 26.31 -18.73 -38.35
N LYS A 741 27.43 -19.45 -38.38
CA LYS A 741 27.78 -20.42 -39.46
C LYS A 741 27.67 -21.86 -38.98
N ALA A 742 27.59 -22.11 -37.68
CA ALA A 742 27.53 -23.45 -37.11
C ALA A 742 26.12 -24.05 -37.28
N PRO A 743 26.02 -25.37 -37.53
CA PRO A 743 24.74 -26.05 -37.55
C PRO A 743 24.02 -25.92 -36.19
N PRO A 744 22.66 -25.99 -36.15
CA PRO A 744 21.89 -25.92 -34.94
C PRO A 744 22.39 -26.93 -33.90
N ARG A 745 22.31 -26.57 -32.62
CA ARG A 745 22.67 -27.46 -31.54
C ARG A 745 21.62 -28.59 -31.42
N PRO A 746 22.02 -29.87 -31.43
CA PRO A 746 21.06 -30.97 -31.20
C PRO A 746 20.44 -30.85 -29.80
N PRO A 747 19.18 -31.26 -29.63
CA PRO A 747 18.52 -31.33 -28.32
C PRO A 747 19.21 -32.34 -27.43
N SER A 748 19.18 -32.16 -26.10
CA SER A 748 19.65 -33.14 -25.15
C SER A 748 18.76 -34.40 -25.19
N GLU A 749 19.30 -35.56 -24.84
CA GLU A 749 18.55 -36.83 -24.79
C GLU A 749 17.27 -36.69 -23.95
N LYS A 750 17.32 -35.93 -22.84
CA LYS A 750 16.15 -35.67 -21.99
C LYS A 750 15.10 -34.81 -22.69
N GLN A 751 15.50 -33.81 -23.45
CA GLN A 751 14.57 -32.96 -24.21
C GLN A 751 13.94 -33.77 -25.34
N LEU A 752 14.73 -34.58 -26.04
CA LEU A 752 14.22 -35.38 -27.13
C LEU A 752 13.24 -36.44 -26.65
N ALA A 753 13.58 -37.15 -25.55
CA ALA A 753 12.69 -38.16 -24.94
C ALA A 753 11.37 -37.51 -24.45
N PHE A 754 11.43 -36.30 -23.92
CA PHE A 754 10.24 -35.59 -23.49
C PHE A 754 9.38 -35.08 -24.67
N ALA A 755 10.02 -34.57 -25.71
CA ALA A 755 9.32 -34.22 -26.96
C ALA A 755 8.66 -35.41 -27.63
N GLN A 756 9.32 -36.57 -27.60
CA GLN A 756 8.82 -37.83 -28.16
C GLN A 756 7.58 -38.31 -27.39
N LYS A 757 7.63 -38.25 -26.06
CA LYS A 757 6.47 -38.58 -25.22
C LYS A 757 5.27 -37.66 -25.49
N LEU A 758 5.50 -36.34 -25.65
CA LEU A 758 4.44 -35.39 -25.98
C LEU A 758 3.87 -35.62 -27.38
N ALA A 759 4.69 -36.05 -28.33
CA ALA A 759 4.23 -36.41 -29.67
C ALA A 759 3.33 -37.64 -29.65
N GLU A 760 3.73 -38.68 -28.90
CA GLU A 760 2.91 -39.89 -28.67
C GLU A 760 1.57 -39.57 -28.01
N GLU A 761 1.59 -38.74 -26.93
CA GLU A 761 0.36 -38.32 -26.23
C GLU A 761 -0.56 -37.48 -27.13
N ALA A 762 0.00 -36.75 -28.07
CA ALA A 762 -0.76 -35.94 -29.02
C ALA A 762 -1.17 -36.67 -30.30
N GLY A 763 -0.74 -37.94 -30.50
CA GLY A 763 -1.00 -38.69 -31.72
C GLY A 763 -0.35 -38.06 -32.96
N ALA A 764 0.79 -37.38 -32.80
CA ALA A 764 1.48 -36.65 -33.86
C ALA A 764 2.90 -37.21 -34.09
N ASP A 765 3.37 -37.20 -35.35
CA ASP A 765 4.75 -37.54 -35.63
C ASP A 765 5.72 -36.45 -35.16
N LEU A 766 6.88 -36.85 -34.59
CA LEU A 766 7.92 -35.89 -34.19
C LEU A 766 8.67 -35.41 -35.42
N PRO A 767 8.62 -34.06 -35.73
CA PRO A 767 9.29 -33.55 -36.93
C PRO A 767 10.82 -33.67 -36.87
N ASP A 768 11.49 -33.88 -38.01
CA ASP A 768 12.94 -34.03 -38.09
C ASP A 768 13.71 -32.81 -37.57
N ALA A 769 13.18 -31.62 -37.77
CA ALA A 769 13.70 -30.40 -37.18
C ALA A 769 13.75 -30.44 -35.62
N VAL A 770 12.78 -31.11 -34.98
CA VAL A 770 12.73 -31.26 -33.53
C VAL A 770 13.77 -32.25 -33.03
N ARG A 771 14.18 -33.19 -33.88
CA ARG A 771 15.21 -34.17 -33.55
C ARG A 771 16.62 -33.61 -33.69
N SER A 772 16.81 -32.61 -34.57
CA SER A 772 18.11 -32.04 -34.92
C SER A 772 18.43 -30.67 -34.33
N ASP A 773 17.41 -29.92 -33.83
CA ASP A 773 17.57 -28.56 -33.30
C ASP A 773 16.92 -28.42 -31.91
N ALA A 774 17.74 -28.08 -30.91
CA ALA A 774 17.32 -27.87 -29.56
C ALA A 774 16.30 -26.72 -29.43
N THR A 775 16.35 -25.70 -30.29
CA THR A 775 15.41 -24.58 -30.30
C THR A 775 14.04 -25.04 -30.82
N ALA A 776 14.06 -25.78 -31.93
CA ALA A 776 12.86 -26.39 -32.49
C ALA A 776 12.23 -27.41 -31.51
N CYS A 777 13.08 -28.20 -30.81
CA CYS A 777 12.63 -29.13 -29.78
C CYS A 777 11.97 -28.41 -28.59
N SER A 778 12.55 -27.33 -28.08
CA SER A 778 11.94 -26.52 -27.00
C SER A 778 10.62 -25.90 -27.44
N ALA A 779 10.56 -25.33 -28.64
CA ALA A 779 9.33 -24.77 -29.19
C ALA A 779 8.22 -25.82 -29.39
N PHE A 780 8.60 -27.03 -29.78
CA PHE A 780 7.66 -28.16 -29.89
C PHE A 780 7.11 -28.57 -28.51
N ILE A 781 7.98 -28.68 -27.50
CA ILE A 781 7.60 -28.99 -26.11
C ILE A 781 6.63 -27.94 -25.58
N ASP A 782 6.95 -26.66 -25.72
CA ASP A 782 6.11 -25.55 -25.26
C ASP A 782 4.73 -25.53 -25.94
N LYS A 783 4.69 -25.82 -27.25
CA LYS A 783 3.45 -25.89 -28.05
C LYS A 783 2.53 -27.02 -27.59
N HIS A 784 3.09 -28.16 -27.16
CA HIS A 784 2.29 -29.33 -26.77
C HIS A 784 2.02 -29.40 -25.28
N MET A 785 2.87 -28.82 -24.42
CA MET A 785 2.55 -28.61 -23.00
C MET A 785 1.33 -27.69 -22.79
N GLY A 786 1.10 -26.68 -23.65
CA GLY A 786 -0.07 -25.81 -23.60
C GLY A 786 -1.42 -26.49 -23.92
N LYS A 787 -1.42 -27.73 -24.44
CA LYS A 787 -2.62 -28.49 -24.80
C LYS A 787 -3.02 -29.60 -23.80
N SER A 788 -2.15 -29.92 -22.83
CA SER A 788 -2.40 -31.02 -21.86
C SER A 788 -2.69 -30.52 -20.43
N GLY A 789 -3.47 -29.45 -20.28
CA GLY A 789 -3.97 -28.94 -19.00
C GLY A 789 -5.13 -29.78 -18.47
N GLY A 790 -4.92 -31.07 -18.18
CA GLY A 790 -5.93 -31.95 -17.58
C GLY A 790 -5.43 -33.32 -17.26
N ALA A 791 -4.55 -33.48 -16.27
CA ALA A 791 -4.46 -34.65 -15.37
C ALA A 791 -3.21 -34.52 -14.47
N LYS A 792 -3.45 -34.53 -13.16
CA LYS A 792 -2.41 -34.56 -12.12
C LYS A 792 -1.63 -35.88 -12.17
N ALA A 793 -0.31 -35.82 -12.11
CA ALA A 793 0.49 -36.91 -11.56
C ALA A 793 1.62 -36.34 -10.69
N GLY A 794 1.56 -36.65 -9.40
CA GLY A 794 2.55 -36.31 -8.42
C GLY A 794 3.86 -37.05 -8.63
N GLY A 795 4.99 -36.34 -8.52
CA GLY A 795 6.33 -36.94 -8.43
C GLY A 795 6.83 -36.93 -6.99
N PRO A 796 7.67 -37.89 -6.57
CA PRO A 796 7.97 -38.16 -5.17
C PRO A 796 8.92 -37.12 -4.54
N LYS A 797 8.58 -36.69 -3.32
CA LYS A 797 9.44 -35.91 -2.42
C LYS A 797 10.68 -36.70 -2.01
N ARG A 798 11.84 -36.17 -2.24
CA ARG A 798 13.07 -36.66 -1.57
C ARG A 798 13.13 -36.03 -0.17
N SER A 799 13.10 -36.90 0.81
CA SER A 799 13.39 -36.64 2.22
C SER A 799 14.86 -36.26 2.40
N GLY A 800 15.11 -35.11 2.97
CA GLY A 800 16.41 -34.66 3.50
C GLY A 800 16.29 -34.51 5.00
N THR A 801 16.98 -35.35 5.72
CA THR A 801 17.15 -35.38 7.18
C THR A 801 17.81 -34.10 7.72
N PRO A 802 17.45 -33.63 8.93
CA PRO A 802 18.10 -32.51 9.54
C PRO A 802 19.42 -32.93 10.27
N ARG A 803 20.46 -32.15 10.13
CA ARG A 803 21.61 -32.17 11.05
C ARG A 803 21.65 -30.85 11.82
N ARG A 804 21.54 -31.01 13.15
CA ARG A 804 21.95 -30.18 14.32
C ARG A 804 22.10 -28.66 14.14
#